data_8076ae00bccb3270bb95a230dcb863e6
#
_entry.id   8076ae00bccb3270bb95a230dcb863e6
#
_cell.length_a   1.000
_cell.length_b   1.000
_cell.length_c   1.000
_cell.angle_alpha   90.00
_cell.angle_beta   90.00
_cell.angle_gamma   90.00
#
_symmetry.space_group_name_H-M   'P 1'
#
loop_
_entity.id
_entity.type
_entity.pdbx_description
1 polymer ?
#
loop_
_entity_poly.entity_id
_entity_poly.type
_entity_poly.pdbx_seq_one_letter_code
_entity_poly.pdbx_strand_id
1 'polypeptide(L)'
;MANTTTYNPKSIEPKWQKYWEEHGTFKTDVWDFSKPKYYALDMFPYPSGVGLHAGHPEGYTATDITSRMKRMQGYNVLHPMGYDSFGLPAEQYAVKTGNNPNGFTEKNIETFTKQLKELGFDYDWSKTLATSDPKFYKWTQWIFKQLYLDGYAKYIDMPVNWCEELGTVLSNDEVIDGKSERGGYPVVRKNMKQWVIDQVAFADKLLEGLEYIDWPESTKEMQRHWIGKSEGVEVDFKIDGGGDFSIFTTCIETIYGITFMVLAPDGDIVKELMPRIQNKEEVEAYIAETIKKNDMDRTELNKTKSGCVLEGIYAINPVNGKKVPIYIGDFVLANYGTGAVMAVPSHDQRDFEYSEAHNIPRIQVIDGADVSKKAFEKYDYLGKGCKLINSEEFTGLTVEEAKEAITQKLEKMGVARRKANYHFREWIFARQRYWGEPVPIVYLEDGQIHVLDDDELPLILPELEDYKGKNGQAPLENAAEWKQYEHNGLKGKRETSTMPGSAGSSWYYMRYIDPDNDKELCDPELLKHWLPVDLYIGGPEHAVGHLMYSRIWNRYLYDKGISPVAEPFQKLVHQGMILGSNGIKMGKRFPEFVINPSDIVREYGADTLRLYEMFMGPLEASKPWSQQGVEGARRFIGKVWNFFTTEGNVVDEDVKELEKVYNQTVKKVTDDFEKLGFNTAISQMMIFMNAATKLGKCSREYAEGFIKMFSCICPHAGEEMWSRFGHNDTIAYESWPTYDEEACKEDTVEIGVQVNGKVKGTISIAVDEAKESVLEKAKKAVEGKITGNIIKEIYVPGKIVNIVAK
;
A
#
# COMPACT_ATOMS: atom_id res chain seq x y z
N MET A 1 -30.08 26.47 35.01
CA MET A 1 -29.03 25.53 34.64
C MET A 1 -27.73 26.28 34.79
N ALA A 2 -26.78 25.78 35.57
CA ALA A 2 -25.50 26.46 35.77
C ALA A 2 -24.79 26.64 34.42
N ASN A 3 -24.49 27.88 34.07
CA ASN A 3 -23.61 28.21 32.93
C ASN A 3 -22.22 27.59 33.20
N THR A 4 -22.03 26.31 32.82
CA THR A 4 -20.72 25.65 32.92
C THR A 4 -19.86 26.20 31.81
N THR A 5 -18.94 27.09 32.17
CA THR A 5 -17.90 27.65 31.28
C THR A 5 -16.83 26.65 30.91
N THR A 6 -16.94 25.38 31.27
CA THR A 6 -15.94 24.33 31.01
C THR A 6 -16.51 23.26 30.11
N TYR A 7 -15.75 22.92 29.03
CA TYR A 7 -16.07 21.82 28.15
C TYR A 7 -16.11 20.48 28.92
N ASN A 8 -17.24 19.80 28.89
CA ASN A 8 -17.42 18.50 29.54
C ASN A 8 -17.70 17.41 28.51
N PRO A 9 -16.66 16.65 28.06
CA PRO A 9 -16.83 15.60 27.05
C PRO A 9 -17.81 14.51 27.49
N LYS A 10 -17.85 14.16 28.78
CA LYS A 10 -18.70 13.08 29.31
C LYS A 10 -20.21 13.34 29.16
N SER A 11 -20.62 14.58 29.01
CA SER A 11 -22.03 14.93 28.78
C SER A 11 -22.28 15.36 27.32
N ILE A 12 -21.32 15.99 26.68
CA ILE A 12 -21.49 16.55 25.32
C ILE A 12 -21.34 15.48 24.25
N GLU A 13 -20.29 14.66 24.34
CA GLU A 13 -19.99 13.68 23.30
C GLU A 13 -21.09 12.63 23.13
N PRO A 14 -21.60 11.96 24.19
CA PRO A 14 -22.70 11.00 24.06
C PRO A 14 -24.00 11.63 23.56
N LYS A 15 -24.27 12.92 23.90
CA LYS A 15 -25.43 13.66 23.41
C LYS A 15 -25.44 13.75 21.88
N TRP A 16 -24.28 14.11 21.28
CA TRP A 16 -24.20 14.31 19.84
C TRP A 16 -24.06 13.00 19.08
N GLN A 17 -23.37 12.00 19.63
CA GLN A 17 -23.34 10.64 19.07
C GLN A 17 -24.76 10.07 18.93
N LYS A 18 -25.58 10.22 19.98
CA LYS A 18 -27.01 9.83 19.97
C LYS A 18 -27.82 10.63 18.95
N TYR A 19 -27.60 11.95 18.87
CA TYR A 19 -28.26 12.79 17.89
C TYR A 19 -27.99 12.33 16.46
N TRP A 20 -26.75 12.11 16.10
CA TRP A 20 -26.37 11.66 14.75
C TRP A 20 -26.96 10.29 14.39
N GLU A 21 -27.01 9.38 15.36
CA GLU A 21 -27.60 8.05 15.16
C GLU A 21 -29.12 8.13 14.95
N GLU A 22 -29.82 8.85 15.80
CA GLU A 22 -31.27 8.99 15.73
C GLU A 22 -31.78 9.72 14.47
N HIS A 23 -30.99 10.67 13.95
CA HIS A 23 -31.33 11.44 12.75
C HIS A 23 -30.73 10.86 11.47
N GLY A 24 -29.90 9.83 11.56
CA GLY A 24 -29.17 9.31 10.39
C GLY A 24 -28.33 10.39 9.69
N THR A 25 -27.70 11.27 10.48
CA THR A 25 -27.05 12.50 10.00
C THR A 25 -26.05 12.24 8.86
N PHE A 26 -25.34 11.12 8.89
CA PHE A 26 -24.30 10.79 7.90
C PHE A 26 -24.73 9.74 6.90
N LYS A 27 -26.02 9.42 6.85
CA LYS A 27 -26.56 8.50 5.86
C LYS A 27 -26.48 9.10 4.46
N THR A 28 -25.88 8.37 3.53
CA THR A 28 -25.68 8.80 2.15
C THR A 28 -26.82 8.32 1.27
N ASP A 29 -27.47 9.22 0.54
CA ASP A 29 -28.32 8.82 -0.57
C ASP A 29 -27.43 8.54 -1.78
N VAL A 30 -27.14 7.27 -2.01
CA VAL A 30 -26.24 6.84 -3.10
C VAL A 30 -26.83 7.07 -4.49
N TRP A 31 -28.14 7.33 -4.58
CA TRP A 31 -28.85 7.65 -5.83
C TRP A 31 -28.99 9.15 -6.11
N ASP A 32 -28.55 10.01 -5.21
CA ASP A 32 -28.52 11.46 -5.45
C ASP A 32 -27.31 11.82 -6.34
N PHE A 33 -27.53 11.81 -7.64
CA PHE A 33 -26.55 12.20 -8.65
C PHE A 33 -26.56 13.71 -8.96
N SER A 34 -27.36 14.48 -8.26
CA SER A 34 -27.45 15.95 -8.46
C SER A 34 -26.21 16.70 -7.93
N LYS A 35 -25.48 16.09 -7.01
CA LYS A 35 -24.27 16.64 -6.40
C LYS A 35 -23.02 15.89 -6.89
N PRO A 36 -21.86 16.54 -6.92
CA PRO A 36 -20.60 15.85 -7.15
C PRO A 36 -20.40 14.81 -6.03
N LYS A 37 -19.94 13.61 -6.40
CA LYS A 37 -19.66 12.56 -5.44
C LYS A 37 -18.30 12.76 -4.76
N TYR A 38 -18.18 12.31 -3.53
CA TYR A 38 -16.89 12.11 -2.88
C TYR A 38 -16.91 10.81 -2.09
N TYR A 39 -16.11 9.84 -2.51
CA TYR A 39 -15.99 8.56 -1.86
C TYR A 39 -14.70 8.52 -1.03
N ALA A 40 -14.84 8.73 0.26
CA ALA A 40 -13.76 8.63 1.24
C ALA A 40 -13.75 7.23 1.84
N LEU A 41 -12.60 6.60 1.90
CA LEU A 41 -12.49 5.22 2.35
C LEU A 41 -11.25 5.01 3.24
N ASP A 42 -11.47 4.36 4.36
CA ASP A 42 -10.44 3.83 5.22
C ASP A 42 -10.18 2.35 4.90
N MET A 43 -8.93 1.90 5.06
CA MET A 43 -8.69 0.47 5.14
C MET A 43 -9.39 -0.08 6.38
N PHE A 44 -10.38 -0.94 6.17
CA PHE A 44 -11.23 -1.43 7.25
C PHE A 44 -10.46 -2.34 8.22
N PRO A 45 -10.80 -2.31 9.52
CA PRO A 45 -10.04 -3.03 10.52
C PRO A 45 -10.36 -4.53 10.52
N TYR A 46 -9.39 -5.32 10.98
CA TYR A 46 -9.63 -6.68 11.44
C TYR A 46 -10.13 -6.63 12.90
N PRO A 47 -11.35 -7.12 13.22
CA PRO A 47 -11.92 -7.04 14.56
C PRO A 47 -11.26 -8.05 15.50
N SER A 48 -10.14 -7.67 16.11
CA SER A 48 -9.42 -8.46 17.09
C SER A 48 -10.02 -8.33 18.50
N GLY A 49 -9.80 -9.32 19.37
CA GLY A 49 -10.33 -9.30 20.74
C GLY A 49 -9.76 -8.19 21.65
N VAL A 50 -8.74 -7.46 21.21
CA VAL A 50 -8.13 -6.36 21.96
C VAL A 50 -8.83 -5.02 21.73
N GLY A 51 -9.62 -4.90 20.68
CA GLY A 51 -10.21 -3.62 20.23
C GLY A 51 -9.24 -2.77 19.40
N LEU A 52 -9.60 -1.49 19.19
CA LEU A 52 -8.78 -0.52 18.48
C LEU A 52 -7.48 -0.23 19.23
N HIS A 53 -6.39 -0.05 18.52
CA HIS A 53 -5.13 0.52 19.02
C HIS A 53 -4.96 1.96 18.55
N ALA A 54 -4.04 2.70 19.18
CA ALA A 54 -3.83 4.15 18.92
C ALA A 54 -3.57 4.54 17.46
N GLY A 55 -3.07 3.63 16.64
CA GLY A 55 -2.86 3.91 15.21
C GLY A 55 -4.12 3.91 14.33
N HIS A 56 -5.23 3.29 14.78
CA HIS A 56 -6.47 3.31 14.02
C HIS A 56 -7.12 4.71 13.95
N PRO A 57 -7.31 5.41 15.07
CA PRO A 57 -7.95 6.73 15.06
C PRO A 57 -7.21 7.77 14.21
N GLU A 58 -5.89 7.64 14.02
CA GLU A 58 -5.12 8.59 13.23
C GLU A 58 -5.59 8.65 11.77
N GLY A 59 -5.58 7.51 11.08
CA GLY A 59 -6.04 7.42 9.70
C GLY A 59 -7.52 7.75 9.56
N TYR A 60 -8.34 7.20 10.45
CA TYR A 60 -9.80 7.39 10.42
C TYR A 60 -10.20 8.84 10.71
N THR A 61 -9.49 9.54 11.59
CA THR A 61 -9.73 10.98 11.83
C THR A 61 -9.35 11.82 10.61
N ALA A 62 -8.26 11.48 9.93
CA ALA A 62 -7.84 12.17 8.72
C ALA A 62 -8.90 12.07 7.61
N THR A 63 -9.43 10.89 7.39
CA THR A 63 -10.49 10.64 6.41
C THR A 63 -11.78 11.35 6.81
N ASP A 64 -12.15 11.29 8.09
CA ASP A 64 -13.34 11.93 8.65
C ASP A 64 -13.32 13.46 8.50
N ILE A 65 -12.20 14.12 8.76
CA ILE A 65 -12.04 15.57 8.56
C ILE A 65 -12.28 15.94 7.10
N THR A 66 -11.65 15.20 6.19
CA THR A 66 -11.83 15.42 4.75
C THR A 66 -13.27 15.20 4.32
N SER A 67 -13.90 14.14 4.80
CA SER A 67 -15.30 13.82 4.55
C SER A 67 -16.23 14.94 5.00
N ARG A 68 -16.04 15.47 6.21
CA ARG A 68 -16.86 16.58 6.76
C ARG A 68 -16.66 17.86 5.96
N MET A 69 -15.41 18.20 5.61
CA MET A 69 -15.14 19.36 4.75
C MET A 69 -15.82 19.22 3.38
N LYS A 70 -15.71 18.06 2.73
CA LYS A 70 -16.33 17.82 1.41
C LYS A 70 -17.86 17.92 1.48
N ARG A 71 -18.48 17.44 2.56
CA ARG A 71 -19.91 17.60 2.76
C ARG A 71 -20.31 19.07 2.88
N MET A 72 -19.56 19.87 3.63
CA MET A 72 -19.77 21.33 3.71
C MET A 72 -19.47 22.05 2.39
N GLN A 73 -18.63 21.49 1.53
CA GLN A 73 -18.38 21.99 0.18
C GLN A 73 -19.47 21.60 -0.84
N GLY A 74 -20.51 20.88 -0.38
CA GLY A 74 -21.66 20.53 -1.21
C GLY A 74 -21.56 19.19 -1.95
N TYR A 75 -20.58 18.37 -1.64
CA TYR A 75 -20.47 17.02 -2.19
C TYR A 75 -21.49 16.06 -1.56
N ASN A 76 -21.93 15.07 -2.34
CA ASN A 76 -22.55 13.86 -1.81
C ASN A 76 -21.42 12.93 -1.37
N VAL A 77 -21.30 12.72 -0.07
CA VAL A 77 -20.16 12.02 0.53
C VAL A 77 -20.55 10.60 0.92
N LEU A 78 -19.82 9.61 0.44
CA LEU A 78 -19.89 8.24 0.92
C LEU A 78 -18.66 7.94 1.79
N HIS A 79 -18.88 7.71 3.08
CA HIS A 79 -17.84 7.33 4.04
C HIS A 79 -18.32 6.12 4.84
N PRO A 80 -18.15 4.90 4.33
CA PRO A 80 -18.59 3.67 4.98
C PRO A 80 -17.55 3.11 5.93
N MET A 81 -17.97 2.19 6.79
CA MET A 81 -17.10 1.40 7.65
C MET A 81 -17.62 -0.03 7.76
N GLY A 82 -16.70 -0.99 7.81
CA GLY A 82 -16.99 -2.41 7.97
C GLY A 82 -15.81 -3.16 8.54
N TYR A 83 -15.79 -4.49 8.34
CA TYR A 83 -14.85 -5.35 9.03
C TYR A 83 -14.29 -6.43 8.12
N ASP A 84 -12.96 -6.51 8.07
CA ASP A 84 -12.25 -7.67 7.53
C ASP A 84 -12.26 -8.75 8.60
N SER A 85 -13.19 -9.68 8.51
CA SER A 85 -13.55 -10.54 9.64
C SER A 85 -13.22 -12.00 9.48
N PHE A 86 -12.74 -12.44 8.31
CA PHE A 86 -12.06 -13.73 8.14
C PHE A 86 -10.58 -13.64 8.53
N GLY A 87 -10.02 -14.74 9.03
CA GLY A 87 -8.57 -14.82 9.28
C GLY A 87 -8.17 -15.57 10.54
N LEU A 88 -6.86 -15.64 10.76
CA LEU A 88 -6.20 -16.44 11.77
C LEU A 88 -6.60 -16.20 13.24
N PRO A 89 -6.81 -14.96 13.73
CA PRO A 89 -7.09 -14.78 15.15
C PRO A 89 -8.37 -15.46 15.62
N ALA A 90 -9.44 -15.36 14.82
CA ALA A 90 -10.71 -16.04 15.13
C ALA A 90 -10.59 -17.55 14.99
N GLU A 91 -9.84 -18.04 14.00
CA GLU A 91 -9.56 -19.47 13.85
C GLU A 91 -8.73 -20.03 15.03
N GLN A 92 -7.69 -19.32 15.45
CA GLN A 92 -6.91 -19.71 16.62
C GLN A 92 -7.73 -19.74 17.91
N TYR A 93 -8.69 -18.84 18.05
CA TYR A 93 -9.67 -18.90 19.13
C TYR A 93 -10.49 -20.20 19.04
N ALA A 94 -11.02 -20.52 17.85
CA ALA A 94 -11.82 -21.73 17.62
C ALA A 94 -11.00 -23.02 17.94
N VAL A 95 -9.76 -23.09 17.48
CA VAL A 95 -8.85 -24.21 17.74
C VAL A 95 -8.58 -24.39 19.24
N LYS A 96 -8.42 -23.29 19.99
CA LYS A 96 -8.13 -23.34 21.42
C LYS A 96 -9.34 -23.67 22.27
N THR A 97 -10.51 -23.24 21.88
CA THR A 97 -11.73 -23.30 22.71
C THR A 97 -12.73 -24.34 22.25
N GLY A 98 -12.61 -24.83 21.01
CA GLY A 98 -13.60 -25.71 20.38
C GLY A 98 -14.90 -25.01 19.99
N ASN A 99 -14.95 -23.66 20.11
CA ASN A 99 -16.14 -22.86 19.78
C ASN A 99 -16.09 -22.36 18.32
N ASN A 100 -17.26 -22.21 17.73
CA ASN A 100 -17.37 -21.61 16.39
C ASN A 100 -16.79 -20.19 16.38
N PRO A 101 -15.90 -19.83 15.43
CA PRO A 101 -15.27 -18.52 15.36
C PRO A 101 -16.25 -17.39 15.06
N ASN A 102 -17.43 -17.67 14.52
CA ASN A 102 -18.42 -16.65 14.18
C ASN A 102 -18.85 -15.83 15.40
N GLY A 103 -19.24 -16.46 16.51
CA GLY A 103 -19.67 -15.76 17.70
C GLY A 103 -18.58 -14.90 18.35
N PHE A 104 -17.30 -15.34 18.27
CA PHE A 104 -16.17 -14.53 18.66
C PHE A 104 -16.00 -13.30 17.77
N THR A 105 -16.15 -13.49 16.47
CA THR A 105 -16.03 -12.44 15.46
C THR A 105 -17.14 -11.39 15.64
N GLU A 106 -18.39 -11.81 15.79
CA GLU A 106 -19.55 -10.91 16.03
C GLU A 106 -19.32 -10.03 17.26
N LYS A 107 -18.90 -10.64 18.37
CA LYS A 107 -18.60 -9.88 19.61
C LYS A 107 -17.49 -8.85 19.42
N ASN A 108 -16.46 -9.19 18.65
CA ASN A 108 -15.38 -8.25 18.35
C ASN A 108 -15.87 -7.11 17.44
N ILE A 109 -16.71 -7.40 16.44
CA ILE A 109 -17.36 -6.39 15.59
C ILE A 109 -18.18 -5.41 16.45
N GLU A 110 -18.98 -5.92 17.38
CA GLU A 110 -19.74 -5.06 18.31
C GLU A 110 -18.84 -4.13 19.12
N THR A 111 -17.71 -4.66 19.62
CA THR A 111 -16.73 -3.88 20.39
C THR A 111 -16.10 -2.77 19.53
N PHE A 112 -15.65 -3.11 18.32
CA PHE A 112 -15.07 -2.13 17.37
C PHE A 112 -16.10 -1.08 16.97
N THR A 113 -17.33 -1.49 16.64
CA THR A 113 -18.43 -0.58 16.29
C THR A 113 -18.68 0.43 17.40
N LYS A 114 -18.73 -0.03 18.65
CA LYS A 114 -18.90 0.85 19.81
C LYS A 114 -17.75 1.86 19.92
N GLN A 115 -16.51 1.40 19.85
CA GLN A 115 -15.33 2.27 19.93
C GLN A 115 -15.27 3.30 18.79
N LEU A 116 -15.61 2.90 17.55
CA LEU A 116 -15.66 3.82 16.41
C LEU A 116 -16.77 4.88 16.55
N LYS A 117 -17.93 4.49 17.07
CA LYS A 117 -19.04 5.43 17.38
C LYS A 117 -18.65 6.41 18.49
N GLU A 118 -17.97 5.94 19.54
CA GLU A 118 -17.46 6.79 20.63
C GLU A 118 -16.45 7.84 20.16
N LEU A 119 -15.71 7.56 19.08
CA LEU A 119 -14.77 8.51 18.45
C LEU A 119 -15.47 9.58 17.59
N GLY A 120 -16.78 9.44 17.35
CA GLY A 120 -17.59 10.43 16.66
C GLY A 120 -17.32 10.58 15.17
N PHE A 121 -16.91 9.51 14.49
CA PHE A 121 -16.71 9.51 13.05
C PHE A 121 -18.03 9.62 12.28
N ASP A 122 -17.99 10.23 11.10
CA ASP A 122 -19.14 10.46 10.21
C ASP A 122 -19.45 9.28 9.28
N TYR A 123 -19.22 8.05 9.78
CA TYR A 123 -19.51 6.85 9.01
C TYR A 123 -21.00 6.65 8.74
N ASP A 124 -21.30 6.26 7.50
CA ASP A 124 -22.63 5.77 7.14
C ASP A 124 -22.79 4.30 7.57
N TRP A 125 -23.30 4.08 8.77
CA TRP A 125 -23.51 2.74 9.32
C TRP A 125 -24.55 1.91 8.58
N SER A 126 -25.38 2.52 7.71
CA SER A 126 -26.28 1.78 6.82
C SER A 126 -25.54 1.06 5.69
N LYS A 127 -24.27 1.39 5.47
CA LYS A 127 -23.40 0.79 4.45
C LYS A 127 -22.39 -0.18 5.03
N THR A 128 -22.51 -0.57 6.28
CA THR A 128 -21.60 -1.50 6.94
C THR A 128 -21.66 -2.90 6.33
N LEU A 129 -20.53 -3.60 6.38
CA LEU A 129 -20.40 -4.99 5.96
C LEU A 129 -19.33 -5.72 6.80
N ALA A 130 -19.37 -7.04 6.76
CA ALA A 130 -18.34 -7.90 7.30
C ALA A 130 -17.99 -8.96 6.25
N THR A 131 -16.70 -9.20 6.03
CA THR A 131 -16.27 -10.17 4.99
C THR A 131 -16.69 -11.60 5.30
N SER A 132 -16.96 -11.92 6.57
CA SER A 132 -17.48 -13.22 7.02
C SER A 132 -19.01 -13.37 6.94
N ASP A 133 -19.72 -12.30 6.56
CA ASP A 133 -21.17 -12.39 6.33
C ASP A 133 -21.46 -13.14 5.02
N PRO A 134 -22.28 -14.21 5.02
CA PRO A 134 -22.69 -14.91 3.80
C PRO A 134 -23.26 -14.00 2.70
N LYS A 135 -23.96 -12.92 3.06
CA LYS A 135 -24.46 -11.93 2.09
C LYS A 135 -23.32 -11.20 1.35
N PHE A 136 -22.18 -11.05 2.00
CA PHE A 136 -20.98 -10.47 1.39
C PHE A 136 -20.19 -11.53 0.62
N TYR A 137 -19.82 -12.65 1.27
CA TYR A 137 -18.92 -13.59 0.64
C TYR A 137 -19.56 -14.44 -0.47
N LYS A 138 -20.89 -14.45 -0.59
CA LYS A 138 -21.56 -14.92 -1.80
C LYS A 138 -20.92 -14.36 -3.06
N TRP A 139 -20.65 -13.05 -3.03
CA TRP A 139 -20.11 -12.34 -4.19
C TRP A 139 -18.60 -12.52 -4.32
N THR A 140 -17.87 -12.71 -3.24
CA THR A 140 -16.47 -13.15 -3.28
C THR A 140 -16.36 -14.51 -3.99
N GLN A 141 -17.23 -15.47 -3.64
CA GLN A 141 -17.32 -16.76 -4.29
C GLN A 141 -17.73 -16.63 -5.77
N TRP A 142 -18.65 -15.75 -6.08
CA TRP A 142 -19.07 -15.48 -7.45
C TRP A 142 -17.92 -14.90 -8.29
N ILE A 143 -17.13 -13.98 -7.78
CA ILE A 143 -15.95 -13.45 -8.48
C ILE A 143 -14.94 -14.57 -8.73
N PHE A 144 -14.67 -15.41 -7.76
CA PHE A 144 -13.81 -16.58 -7.96
C PHE A 144 -14.36 -17.53 -9.06
N LYS A 145 -15.67 -17.79 -9.06
CA LYS A 145 -16.34 -18.55 -10.13
C LYS A 145 -16.07 -17.93 -11.49
N GLN A 146 -16.20 -16.61 -11.62
CA GLN A 146 -15.94 -15.93 -12.89
C GLN A 146 -14.47 -16.06 -13.31
N LEU A 147 -13.52 -15.89 -12.38
CA LEU A 147 -12.09 -16.10 -12.63
C LEU A 147 -11.79 -17.53 -13.10
N TYR A 148 -12.48 -18.53 -12.54
CA TYR A 148 -12.35 -19.92 -12.98
C TYR A 148 -12.89 -20.13 -14.39
N LEU A 149 -14.10 -19.65 -14.69
CA LEU A 149 -14.72 -19.79 -16.00
C LEU A 149 -13.92 -19.10 -17.12
N ASP A 150 -13.26 -17.99 -16.81
CA ASP A 150 -12.40 -17.26 -17.74
C ASP A 150 -10.95 -17.79 -17.77
N GLY A 151 -10.64 -18.83 -17.00
CA GLY A 151 -9.34 -19.52 -17.02
C GLY A 151 -8.22 -18.84 -16.22
N TYR A 152 -8.54 -17.83 -15.38
CA TYR A 152 -7.56 -17.19 -14.49
C TYR A 152 -7.40 -17.93 -13.15
N ALA A 153 -8.43 -18.56 -12.62
CA ALA A 153 -8.29 -19.46 -11.48
C ALA A 153 -7.98 -20.89 -11.99
N LYS A 154 -6.88 -21.46 -11.52
CA LYS A 154 -6.33 -22.74 -12.01
C LYS A 154 -6.00 -23.67 -10.85
N TYR A 155 -6.18 -24.98 -11.08
CA TYR A 155 -5.78 -26.02 -10.13
C TYR A 155 -4.54 -26.72 -10.65
N ILE A 156 -3.38 -26.35 -10.13
CA ILE A 156 -2.07 -26.77 -10.63
C ILE A 156 -1.19 -27.39 -9.54
N ASP A 157 -0.30 -28.27 -9.95
CA ASP A 157 0.75 -28.81 -9.09
C ASP A 157 1.94 -27.86 -9.10
N MET A 158 2.32 -27.34 -7.93
CA MET A 158 3.38 -26.36 -7.82
C MET A 158 4.06 -26.39 -6.45
N PRO A 159 5.30 -25.90 -6.34
CA PRO A 159 5.93 -25.68 -5.06
C PRO A 159 5.26 -24.49 -4.34
N VAL A 160 4.77 -24.74 -3.13
CA VAL A 160 4.08 -23.78 -2.27
C VAL A 160 4.86 -23.49 -1.00
N ASN A 161 4.56 -22.37 -0.37
CA ASN A 161 5.11 -21.98 0.93
C ASN A 161 4.27 -22.66 2.03
N TRP A 162 4.73 -23.76 2.57
CA TRP A 162 4.06 -24.49 3.66
C TRP A 162 4.57 -24.07 5.02
N CYS A 163 3.67 -23.73 5.93
CA CYS A 163 3.97 -23.45 7.33
C CYS A 163 3.31 -24.53 8.21
N GLU A 164 4.13 -25.36 8.82
CA GLU A 164 3.65 -26.50 9.64
C GLU A 164 2.92 -26.02 10.89
N GLU A 165 3.43 -24.99 11.56
CA GLU A 165 2.84 -24.44 12.79
C GLU A 165 1.48 -23.78 12.53
N LEU A 166 1.29 -23.20 11.36
CA LEU A 166 0.02 -22.61 10.96
C LEU A 166 -0.88 -23.64 10.26
N GLY A 167 -0.32 -24.80 9.85
CA GLY A 167 -1.04 -25.88 9.17
C GLY A 167 -1.59 -25.49 7.81
N THR A 168 -0.96 -24.56 7.10
CA THR A 168 -1.49 -23.98 5.86
C THR A 168 -0.41 -23.52 4.91
N VAL A 169 -0.80 -23.36 3.65
CA VAL A 169 -0.02 -22.69 2.62
C VAL A 169 -0.11 -21.18 2.79
N LEU A 170 0.97 -20.47 2.50
CA LEU A 170 1.09 -19.02 2.51
C LEU A 170 1.38 -18.50 1.11
N SER A 171 0.83 -17.33 0.78
CA SER A 171 1.23 -16.60 -0.43
C SER A 171 2.62 -15.97 -0.26
N ASN A 172 3.21 -15.48 -1.34
CA ASN A 172 4.58 -14.97 -1.30
C ASN A 172 4.71 -13.70 -0.43
N ASP A 173 3.68 -12.87 -0.39
CA ASP A 173 3.62 -11.67 0.45
C ASP A 173 3.45 -11.98 1.95
N GLU A 174 2.98 -13.18 2.29
CA GLU A 174 2.85 -13.66 3.68
C GLU A 174 4.16 -14.27 4.22
N VAL A 175 5.25 -14.28 3.43
CA VAL A 175 6.55 -14.86 3.82
C VAL A 175 7.63 -13.78 3.80
N ILE A 176 8.27 -13.56 4.96
CA ILE A 176 9.36 -12.60 5.14
C ILE A 176 10.57 -13.35 5.70
N ASP A 177 11.69 -13.27 5.00
CA ASP A 177 12.96 -13.93 5.39
C ASP A 177 12.79 -15.43 5.75
N GLY A 178 12.01 -16.16 4.93
CA GLY A 178 11.76 -17.59 5.11
C GLY A 178 10.86 -17.94 6.30
N LYS A 179 10.18 -16.95 6.86
CA LYS A 179 9.25 -17.11 7.99
C LYS A 179 7.89 -16.52 7.65
N SER A 180 6.85 -17.05 8.29
CA SER A 180 5.52 -16.45 8.20
C SER A 180 5.50 -15.03 8.78
N GLU A 181 4.89 -14.08 8.11
CA GLU A 181 4.67 -12.72 8.61
C GLU A 181 4.02 -12.74 9.99
N ARG A 182 3.02 -13.60 10.16
CA ARG A 182 2.35 -13.82 11.44
C ARG A 182 2.99 -14.98 12.20
N GLY A 183 3.50 -14.67 13.38
CA GLY A 183 4.07 -15.64 14.30
C GLY A 183 5.56 -15.91 14.09
N GLY A 184 6.14 -15.53 12.94
CA GLY A 184 7.57 -15.73 12.67
C GLY A 184 7.98 -17.19 12.57
N TYR A 185 7.06 -18.08 12.16
CA TYR A 185 7.29 -19.51 12.05
C TYR A 185 8.05 -19.89 10.78
N PRO A 186 8.88 -20.94 10.82
CA PRO A 186 9.58 -21.41 9.63
C PRO A 186 8.63 -21.80 8.51
N VAL A 187 8.98 -21.46 7.29
CA VAL A 187 8.26 -21.81 6.06
C VAL A 187 9.14 -22.68 5.19
N VAL A 188 8.57 -23.78 4.69
CA VAL A 188 9.27 -24.73 3.81
C VAL A 188 8.60 -24.81 2.46
N ARG A 189 9.38 -25.12 1.42
CA ARG A 189 8.82 -25.41 0.10
C ARG A 189 8.31 -26.84 0.04
N LYS A 190 7.07 -27.02 -0.46
CA LYS A 190 6.41 -28.32 -0.61
C LYS A 190 5.61 -28.33 -1.90
N ASN A 191 5.75 -29.38 -2.70
CA ASN A 191 4.92 -29.55 -3.89
C ASN A 191 3.52 -30.00 -3.49
N MET A 192 2.51 -29.25 -3.93
CA MET A 192 1.10 -29.54 -3.68
C MET A 192 0.25 -29.09 -4.87
N LYS A 193 -0.82 -29.83 -5.15
CA LYS A 193 -1.89 -29.33 -6.01
C LYS A 193 -2.61 -28.20 -5.29
N GLN A 194 -2.79 -27.07 -5.98
CA GLN A 194 -3.25 -25.85 -5.37
C GLN A 194 -4.09 -25.01 -6.31
N TRP A 195 -5.13 -24.37 -5.77
CA TRP A 195 -5.83 -23.30 -6.46
C TRP A 195 -4.99 -22.03 -6.45
N VAL A 196 -4.77 -21.47 -7.63
CA VAL A 196 -4.03 -20.23 -7.84
C VAL A 196 -4.81 -19.31 -8.74
N ILE A 197 -4.55 -18.00 -8.61
CA ILE A 197 -5.01 -17.02 -9.58
C ILE A 197 -3.81 -16.57 -10.43
N ASP A 198 -3.97 -16.62 -11.74
CA ASP A 198 -2.99 -16.14 -12.72
C ASP A 198 -2.96 -14.61 -12.73
N GLN A 199 -2.28 -14.05 -11.74
CA GLN A 199 -2.11 -12.61 -11.64
C GLN A 199 -1.07 -12.05 -12.61
N VAL A 200 -0.19 -12.90 -13.16
CA VAL A 200 0.83 -12.48 -14.14
C VAL A 200 0.16 -11.96 -15.41
N ALA A 201 -1.01 -12.50 -15.78
CA ALA A 201 -1.80 -12.03 -16.91
C ALA A 201 -2.18 -10.53 -16.82
N PHE A 202 -2.14 -9.94 -15.63
CA PHE A 202 -2.47 -8.53 -15.39
C PHE A 202 -1.23 -7.64 -15.23
N ALA A 203 -0.01 -8.20 -15.23
CA ALA A 203 1.22 -7.51 -14.86
C ALA A 203 1.44 -6.18 -15.63
N ASP A 204 1.35 -6.19 -16.95
CA ASP A 204 1.55 -4.99 -17.77
C ASP A 204 0.47 -3.93 -17.53
N LYS A 205 -0.78 -4.36 -17.39
CA LYS A 205 -1.91 -3.48 -17.10
C LYS A 205 -1.78 -2.83 -15.70
N LEU A 206 -1.24 -3.57 -14.74
CA LEU A 206 -0.95 -3.05 -13.40
C LEU A 206 0.19 -2.03 -13.42
N LEU A 207 1.24 -2.25 -14.22
CA LEU A 207 2.32 -1.28 -14.40
C LEU A 207 1.82 0.00 -15.06
N GLU A 208 1.03 -0.13 -16.14
CA GLU A 208 0.40 1.01 -16.82
C GLU A 208 -0.48 1.82 -15.88
N GLY A 209 -1.28 1.16 -15.04
CA GLY A 209 -2.18 1.81 -14.09
C GLY A 209 -1.48 2.71 -13.09
N LEU A 210 -0.21 2.43 -12.73
CA LEU A 210 0.57 3.25 -11.80
C LEU A 210 0.84 4.67 -12.33
N GLU A 211 0.75 4.89 -13.63
CA GLU A 211 1.12 6.17 -14.25
C GLU A 211 0.06 7.26 -14.06
N TYR A 212 -1.20 6.90 -13.77
CA TYR A 212 -2.30 7.86 -13.66
C TYR A 212 -3.05 7.87 -12.32
N ILE A 213 -2.52 7.19 -11.31
CA ILE A 213 -3.03 7.24 -9.94
C ILE A 213 -2.16 8.14 -9.05
N ASP A 214 -2.80 8.88 -8.14
CA ASP A 214 -2.14 9.77 -7.19
C ASP A 214 -1.77 9.00 -5.91
N TRP A 215 -0.74 8.17 -6.03
CA TRP A 215 -0.22 7.34 -4.95
C TRP A 215 1.20 7.75 -4.58
N PRO A 216 1.64 7.51 -3.32
CA PRO A 216 3.03 7.73 -2.92
C PRO A 216 4.00 6.99 -3.85
N GLU A 217 5.05 7.68 -4.31
CA GLU A 217 6.00 7.09 -5.26
C GLU A 217 6.70 5.86 -4.66
N SER A 218 6.95 5.86 -3.35
CA SER A 218 7.49 4.69 -2.65
C SER A 218 6.62 3.44 -2.81
N THR A 219 5.29 3.59 -2.75
CA THR A 219 4.35 2.49 -2.95
C THR A 219 4.34 2.02 -4.40
N LYS A 220 4.36 2.95 -5.36
CA LYS A 220 4.46 2.62 -6.78
C LYS A 220 5.74 1.85 -7.09
N GLU A 221 6.88 2.30 -6.55
CA GLU A 221 8.16 1.62 -6.71
C GLU A 221 8.16 0.23 -6.07
N MET A 222 7.56 0.06 -4.89
CA MET A 222 7.40 -1.26 -4.28
C MET A 222 6.60 -2.20 -5.18
N GLN A 223 5.51 -1.73 -5.80
CA GLN A 223 4.71 -2.53 -6.71
C GLN A 223 5.45 -2.82 -8.04
N ARG A 224 6.13 -1.83 -8.63
CA ARG A 224 6.97 -2.04 -9.81
C ARG A 224 8.03 -3.11 -9.55
N HIS A 225 8.71 -3.01 -8.42
CA HIS A 225 9.72 -3.97 -8.02
C HIS A 225 9.14 -5.37 -7.77
N TRP A 226 7.98 -5.46 -7.13
CA TRP A 226 7.28 -6.72 -6.87
C TRP A 226 6.84 -7.41 -8.17
N ILE A 227 6.31 -6.65 -9.12
CA ILE A 227 5.99 -7.16 -10.47
C ILE A 227 7.29 -7.55 -11.19
N GLY A 228 8.33 -6.74 -11.06
CA GLY A 228 9.68 -7.03 -11.52
C GLY A 228 9.74 -7.38 -12.99
N LYS A 229 9.13 -6.55 -13.85
CA LYS A 229 9.19 -6.71 -15.29
C LYS A 229 10.62 -6.54 -15.78
N SER A 230 11.12 -7.53 -16.52
CA SER A 230 12.39 -7.47 -17.22
C SER A 230 12.17 -7.78 -18.70
N GLU A 231 12.55 -6.84 -19.56
CA GLU A 231 12.49 -7.00 -21.00
C GLU A 231 13.84 -7.50 -21.51
N GLY A 232 13.80 -8.53 -22.33
CA GLY A 232 14.98 -9.16 -22.83
C GLY A 232 14.71 -10.01 -24.07
N VAL A 233 15.63 -10.92 -24.33
CA VAL A 233 15.58 -11.82 -25.48
C VAL A 233 15.68 -13.25 -25.00
N GLU A 234 14.76 -14.08 -25.43
CA GLU A 234 14.85 -15.53 -25.28
C GLU A 234 15.57 -16.06 -26.51
N VAL A 235 16.61 -16.87 -26.30
CA VAL A 235 17.49 -17.39 -27.39
C VAL A 235 17.61 -18.90 -27.28
N ASP A 236 17.40 -19.58 -28.40
CA ASP A 236 17.47 -21.03 -28.50
C ASP A 236 18.91 -21.48 -28.84
N PHE A 237 19.46 -22.35 -28.02
CA PHE A 237 20.78 -22.95 -28.19
C PHE A 237 20.64 -24.41 -28.56
N LYS A 238 21.32 -24.83 -29.60
CA LYS A 238 21.47 -26.25 -29.96
C LYS A 238 22.51 -26.93 -29.11
N ILE A 239 22.27 -28.18 -28.78
CA ILE A 239 23.24 -29.05 -28.12
C ILE A 239 23.97 -29.89 -29.19
N ASP A 240 25.28 -29.93 -29.12
CA ASP A 240 26.08 -30.76 -30.00
C ASP A 240 25.68 -32.25 -29.89
N GLY A 241 25.35 -32.89 -30.99
CA GLY A 241 24.80 -34.25 -30.98
C GLY A 241 23.32 -34.38 -30.76
N GLY A 242 22.57 -33.26 -30.74
CA GLY A 242 21.10 -33.21 -30.73
C GLY A 242 20.49 -32.75 -29.41
N GLY A 243 19.30 -32.17 -29.53
CA GLY A 243 18.60 -31.46 -28.47
C GLY A 243 18.83 -29.96 -28.53
N ASP A 244 18.00 -29.21 -27.82
CA ASP A 244 18.11 -27.76 -27.67
C ASP A 244 17.59 -27.33 -26.32
N PHE A 245 17.86 -26.10 -25.98
CA PHE A 245 17.28 -25.39 -24.82
C PHE A 245 17.29 -23.88 -25.07
N SER A 246 16.44 -23.17 -24.38
CA SER A 246 16.37 -21.71 -24.47
C SER A 246 16.94 -21.07 -23.23
N ILE A 247 17.52 -19.89 -23.40
CA ILE A 247 17.88 -18.98 -22.30
C ILE A 247 17.14 -17.66 -22.43
N PHE A 248 16.98 -16.97 -21.32
CA PHE A 248 16.50 -15.58 -21.32
C PHE A 248 17.63 -14.66 -20.81
N THR A 249 17.89 -13.57 -21.55
CA THR A 249 18.86 -12.57 -21.14
C THR A 249 18.37 -11.15 -21.36
N THR A 250 18.69 -10.26 -20.44
CA THR A 250 18.51 -8.81 -20.59
C THR A 250 19.74 -8.13 -21.20
N CYS A 251 20.84 -8.88 -21.37
CA CYS A 251 22.15 -8.42 -21.84
C CYS A 251 22.60 -9.18 -23.09
N ILE A 252 21.77 -9.18 -24.13
CA ILE A 252 22.04 -9.90 -25.38
C ILE A 252 23.32 -9.41 -26.07
N GLU A 253 23.71 -8.16 -25.83
CA GLU A 253 24.96 -7.54 -26.32
C GLU A 253 26.20 -8.30 -25.87
N THR A 254 26.13 -9.09 -24.79
CA THR A 254 27.26 -9.87 -24.27
C THR A 254 27.36 -11.28 -24.85
N ILE A 255 26.50 -11.69 -25.76
CA ILE A 255 26.37 -13.07 -26.26
C ILE A 255 27.66 -13.61 -26.90
N TYR A 256 28.51 -12.76 -27.48
CA TYR A 256 29.83 -13.15 -28.03
C TYR A 256 30.86 -13.46 -26.92
N GLY A 257 30.56 -13.02 -25.68
CA GLY A 257 31.40 -13.25 -24.49
C GLY A 257 31.07 -14.54 -23.73
N ILE A 258 30.16 -15.35 -24.23
CA ILE A 258 29.80 -16.63 -23.59
C ILE A 258 31.00 -17.57 -23.62
N THR A 259 31.33 -18.11 -22.46
CA THR A 259 32.38 -19.12 -22.31
C THR A 259 31.89 -20.45 -21.72
N PHE A 260 30.72 -20.45 -21.11
CA PHE A 260 30.00 -21.65 -20.65
C PHE A 260 28.51 -21.38 -20.52
N MET A 261 27.75 -22.45 -20.42
CA MET A 261 26.31 -22.41 -20.12
C MET A 261 26.06 -23.11 -18.81
N VAL A 262 25.02 -22.71 -18.08
CA VAL A 262 24.63 -23.35 -16.81
C VAL A 262 23.18 -23.76 -16.87
N LEU A 263 22.88 -25.03 -16.58
CA LEU A 263 21.55 -25.58 -16.46
C LEU A 263 21.16 -25.82 -14.99
N ALA A 264 19.87 -25.82 -14.73
CA ALA A 264 19.33 -26.20 -13.43
C ALA A 264 19.56 -27.69 -13.17
N PRO A 265 20.14 -28.08 -12.03
CA PRO A 265 20.46 -29.49 -11.73
C PRO A 265 19.23 -30.40 -11.70
N ASP A 266 18.09 -29.87 -11.29
CA ASP A 266 16.80 -30.54 -11.18
C ASP A 266 15.90 -30.37 -12.43
N GLY A 267 16.45 -29.76 -13.50
CA GLY A 267 15.73 -29.51 -14.75
C GLY A 267 15.56 -30.75 -15.63
N ASP A 268 14.49 -30.77 -16.44
CA ASP A 268 14.21 -31.90 -17.35
C ASP A 268 15.28 -32.04 -18.44
N ILE A 269 15.85 -30.94 -18.90
CA ILE A 269 16.96 -30.94 -19.87
C ILE A 269 18.14 -31.80 -19.37
N VAL A 270 18.50 -31.67 -18.10
CA VAL A 270 19.61 -32.45 -17.52
C VAL A 270 19.26 -33.94 -17.45
N LYS A 271 18.01 -34.26 -17.11
CA LYS A 271 17.52 -35.64 -17.11
C LYS A 271 17.61 -36.29 -18.50
N GLU A 272 17.23 -35.57 -19.55
CA GLU A 272 17.33 -36.00 -20.94
C GLU A 272 18.77 -36.18 -21.40
N LEU A 273 19.68 -35.36 -20.93
CA LEU A 273 21.09 -35.44 -21.27
C LEU A 273 21.86 -36.54 -20.51
N MET A 274 21.33 -37.01 -19.39
CA MET A 274 22.00 -37.96 -18.49
C MET A 274 22.61 -39.17 -19.18
N PRO A 275 22.01 -39.83 -20.22
CA PRO A 275 22.59 -40.94 -20.93
C PRO A 275 23.87 -40.61 -21.74
N ARG A 276 24.07 -39.33 -22.01
CA ARG A 276 25.20 -38.83 -22.87
C ARG A 276 26.36 -38.24 -22.04
N ILE A 277 26.16 -38.01 -20.75
CA ILE A 277 27.14 -37.43 -19.86
C ILE A 277 28.21 -38.44 -19.50
N GLN A 278 29.51 -38.07 -19.66
CA GLN A 278 30.61 -38.99 -19.41
C GLN A 278 30.93 -39.16 -17.93
N ASN A 279 30.82 -38.09 -17.11
CA ASN A 279 31.02 -38.08 -15.66
C ASN A 279 29.69 -38.24 -14.87
N LYS A 280 28.85 -39.15 -15.32
CA LYS A 280 27.45 -39.31 -14.81
C LYS A 280 27.38 -39.47 -13.30
N GLU A 281 28.25 -40.24 -12.67
CA GLU A 281 28.21 -40.49 -11.22
C GLU A 281 28.47 -39.20 -10.42
N GLU A 282 29.34 -38.34 -10.85
CA GLU A 282 29.64 -37.04 -10.24
C GLU A 282 28.45 -36.10 -10.37
N VAL A 283 27.84 -36.07 -11.56
CA VAL A 283 26.64 -35.23 -11.82
C VAL A 283 25.45 -35.68 -10.98
N GLU A 284 25.18 -36.99 -10.89
CA GLU A 284 24.11 -37.53 -10.04
C GLU A 284 24.34 -37.20 -8.54
N ALA A 285 25.57 -37.30 -8.05
CA ALA A 285 25.94 -36.95 -6.69
C ALA A 285 25.69 -35.44 -6.41
N TYR A 286 26.09 -34.58 -7.35
CA TYR A 286 25.88 -33.14 -7.25
C TYR A 286 24.39 -32.77 -7.23
N ILE A 287 23.58 -33.39 -8.10
CA ILE A 287 22.12 -33.19 -8.14
C ILE A 287 21.50 -33.61 -6.81
N ALA A 288 21.86 -34.79 -6.29
CA ALA A 288 21.32 -35.31 -5.03
C ALA A 288 21.65 -34.41 -3.81
N GLU A 289 22.78 -33.71 -3.83
CA GLU A 289 23.16 -32.72 -2.80
C GLU A 289 22.37 -31.42 -2.98
N THR A 290 22.27 -30.95 -4.22
CA THR A 290 21.63 -29.67 -4.52
C THR A 290 20.13 -29.66 -4.24
N ILE A 291 19.42 -30.76 -4.52
CA ILE A 291 17.97 -30.89 -4.26
C ILE A 291 17.64 -30.76 -2.76
N LYS A 292 18.58 -31.02 -1.87
CA LYS A 292 18.38 -30.86 -0.43
C LYS A 292 18.40 -29.40 0.03
N LYS A 293 18.94 -28.48 -0.80
CA LYS A 293 19.01 -27.04 -0.51
C LYS A 293 17.66 -26.39 -0.89
N ASN A 294 17.18 -25.43 -0.09
CA ASN A 294 16.04 -24.60 -0.49
C ASN A 294 16.44 -23.54 -1.52
N ASP A 295 15.47 -22.94 -2.20
CA ASP A 295 15.71 -21.93 -3.24
C ASP A 295 16.43 -20.67 -2.73
N MET A 296 16.21 -20.28 -1.48
CA MET A 296 16.93 -19.17 -0.85
C MET A 296 18.41 -19.51 -0.64
N ASP A 297 18.70 -20.68 -0.12
CA ASP A 297 20.09 -21.14 0.07
C ASP A 297 20.83 -21.24 -1.27
N ARG A 298 20.11 -21.58 -2.34
CA ARG A 298 20.67 -21.68 -3.70
C ARG A 298 20.96 -20.31 -4.32
N THR A 299 20.12 -19.31 -4.07
CA THR A 299 20.20 -17.99 -4.74
C THR A 299 20.89 -16.92 -3.91
N GLU A 300 21.28 -17.19 -2.66
CA GLU A 300 21.93 -16.20 -1.80
C GLU A 300 23.23 -15.65 -2.42
N LEU A 301 23.30 -14.32 -2.57
CA LEU A 301 24.38 -13.62 -3.27
C LEU A 301 25.78 -13.78 -2.64
N ASN A 302 25.83 -14.04 -1.34
CA ASN A 302 27.08 -14.09 -0.56
C ASN A 302 27.71 -15.48 -0.42
N LYS A 303 27.11 -16.53 -1.03
CA LYS A 303 27.67 -17.89 -0.98
C LYS A 303 28.49 -18.20 -2.22
N THR A 304 29.58 -18.94 -2.04
CA THR A 304 30.38 -19.51 -3.15
C THR A 304 29.46 -20.36 -4.01
N LYS A 305 29.34 -20.03 -5.29
CA LYS A 305 28.49 -20.77 -6.23
C LYS A 305 29.17 -22.08 -6.58
N SER A 306 28.45 -23.17 -6.43
CA SER A 306 28.93 -24.50 -6.77
C SER A 306 28.38 -24.98 -8.10
N GLY A 307 29.03 -25.90 -8.72
CA GLY A 307 28.61 -26.48 -10.00
C GLY A 307 29.46 -27.67 -10.43
N CYS A 308 28.96 -28.39 -11.43
CA CYS A 308 29.58 -29.54 -12.01
C CYS A 308 29.53 -29.46 -13.54
N VAL A 309 30.60 -29.75 -14.24
CA VAL A 309 30.62 -29.82 -15.71
C VAL A 309 29.88 -31.06 -16.19
N LEU A 310 29.09 -30.93 -17.27
CA LEU A 310 28.54 -32.08 -18.00
C LEU A 310 29.55 -32.52 -19.05
N GLU A 311 30.47 -33.43 -18.69
CA GLU A 311 31.54 -33.87 -19.60
C GLU A 311 30.98 -34.47 -20.89
N GLY A 312 31.54 -34.00 -22.02
CA GLY A 312 31.15 -34.44 -23.37
C GLY A 312 29.89 -33.73 -23.92
N ILE A 313 29.29 -32.82 -23.17
CA ILE A 313 28.10 -32.04 -23.57
C ILE A 313 28.51 -30.59 -23.84
N TYR A 314 28.13 -30.09 -25.02
CA TYR A 314 28.41 -28.73 -25.45
C TYR A 314 27.17 -28.05 -26.02
N ALA A 315 27.00 -26.78 -25.74
CA ALA A 315 26.05 -25.92 -26.45
C ALA A 315 26.75 -25.26 -27.64
N ILE A 316 25.98 -24.93 -28.67
CA ILE A 316 26.45 -24.21 -29.85
C ILE A 316 25.96 -22.79 -29.77
N ASN A 317 26.87 -21.82 -29.65
CA ASN A 317 26.54 -20.42 -29.66
C ASN A 317 25.97 -20.01 -31.03
N PRO A 318 24.69 -19.56 -31.14
CA PRO A 318 24.05 -19.30 -32.42
C PRO A 318 24.71 -18.15 -33.23
N VAL A 319 25.40 -17.19 -32.58
CA VAL A 319 25.96 -16.02 -33.26
C VAL A 319 27.25 -16.34 -34.02
N ASN A 320 28.06 -17.34 -33.56
CA ASN A 320 29.37 -17.64 -34.13
C ASN A 320 29.68 -19.13 -34.32
N GLY A 321 28.73 -20.01 -33.97
CA GLY A 321 28.88 -21.48 -34.13
C GLY A 321 29.86 -22.13 -33.17
N LYS A 322 30.44 -21.42 -32.22
CA LYS A 322 31.41 -21.98 -31.27
C LYS A 322 30.73 -22.90 -30.28
N LYS A 323 31.42 -24.02 -29.97
CA LYS A 323 31.00 -24.93 -28.92
C LYS A 323 31.43 -24.40 -27.55
N VAL A 324 30.52 -24.34 -26.59
CA VAL A 324 30.80 -23.95 -25.21
C VAL A 324 30.37 -25.07 -24.25
N PRO A 325 31.14 -25.37 -23.21
CA PRO A 325 30.80 -26.41 -22.25
C PRO A 325 29.53 -26.07 -21.48
N ILE A 326 28.82 -27.10 -21.08
CA ILE A 326 27.62 -26.98 -20.24
C ILE A 326 27.96 -27.46 -18.83
N TYR A 327 27.55 -26.66 -17.86
CA TYR A 327 27.60 -26.95 -16.41
C TYR A 327 26.20 -27.07 -15.84
N ILE A 328 26.07 -27.69 -14.69
CA ILE A 328 24.96 -27.53 -13.79
C ILE A 328 25.41 -26.71 -12.59
N GLY A 329 24.54 -25.84 -12.10
CA GLY A 329 24.88 -24.94 -10.97
C GLY A 329 23.71 -24.77 -10.02
N ASP A 330 23.98 -24.76 -8.72
CA ASP A 330 22.97 -24.65 -7.68
C ASP A 330 22.19 -23.31 -7.71
N PHE A 331 22.76 -22.27 -8.31
CA PHE A 331 22.16 -20.95 -8.48
C PHE A 331 21.20 -20.82 -9.67
N VAL A 332 21.03 -21.88 -10.48
CA VAL A 332 20.02 -21.92 -11.56
C VAL A 332 18.86 -22.79 -11.11
N LEU A 333 17.65 -22.24 -11.13
CA LEU A 333 16.43 -22.90 -10.69
C LEU A 333 15.62 -23.40 -11.89
N ALA A 334 15.15 -24.65 -11.85
CA ALA A 334 14.37 -25.24 -12.94
C ALA A 334 13.00 -24.56 -13.14
N ASN A 335 12.47 -23.98 -12.09
CA ASN A 335 11.18 -23.29 -12.07
C ASN A 335 11.28 -21.77 -12.26
N TYR A 336 12.48 -21.25 -12.58
CA TYR A 336 12.73 -19.84 -12.84
C TYR A 336 13.24 -19.60 -14.25
N GLY A 337 12.48 -18.83 -15.05
CA GLY A 337 12.82 -18.55 -16.43
C GLY A 337 12.77 -19.82 -17.29
N THR A 338 13.89 -20.11 -17.98
CA THR A 338 14.05 -21.28 -18.85
C THR A 338 14.78 -22.44 -18.17
N GLY A 339 15.17 -22.30 -16.91
CA GLY A 339 16.04 -23.28 -16.24
C GLY A 339 17.46 -23.35 -16.78
N ALA A 340 17.87 -22.38 -17.61
CA ALA A 340 19.19 -22.30 -18.26
C ALA A 340 19.66 -20.85 -18.34
N VAL A 341 20.94 -20.62 -18.19
CA VAL A 341 21.56 -19.29 -18.33
C VAL A 341 22.83 -19.34 -19.17
N MET A 342 23.09 -18.31 -19.95
CA MET A 342 24.40 -18.07 -20.56
C MET A 342 25.33 -17.41 -19.56
N ALA A 343 26.56 -17.83 -19.50
CA ALA A 343 27.56 -17.27 -18.62
C ALA A 343 28.59 -16.41 -19.39
N VAL A 344 28.72 -15.17 -18.91
CA VAL A 344 29.57 -14.13 -19.52
C VAL A 344 30.53 -13.54 -18.48
N PRO A 345 31.57 -14.24 -18.08
CA PRO A 345 32.42 -13.92 -16.93
C PRO A 345 33.05 -12.53 -16.94
N SER A 346 33.27 -11.94 -18.10
CA SER A 346 33.79 -10.57 -18.19
C SER A 346 32.75 -9.50 -17.88
N HIS A 347 31.44 -9.83 -17.86
CA HIS A 347 30.33 -8.86 -17.76
C HIS A 347 29.26 -9.22 -16.73
N ASP A 348 29.46 -10.30 -15.96
CA ASP A 348 28.62 -10.71 -14.82
C ASP A 348 29.54 -11.17 -13.68
N GLN A 349 29.41 -10.54 -12.50
CA GLN A 349 30.32 -10.80 -11.39
C GLN A 349 30.20 -12.22 -10.84
N ARG A 350 28.99 -12.78 -10.82
CA ARG A 350 28.75 -14.16 -10.41
C ARG A 350 29.45 -15.15 -11.34
N ASP A 351 29.34 -14.93 -12.65
CA ASP A 351 29.98 -15.76 -13.68
C ASP A 351 31.49 -15.60 -13.62
N PHE A 352 31.97 -14.40 -13.27
CA PHE A 352 33.42 -14.12 -13.07
C PHE A 352 33.95 -15.00 -11.93
N GLU A 353 33.35 -14.96 -10.75
CA GLU A 353 33.77 -15.77 -9.60
C GLU A 353 33.69 -17.26 -9.88
N TYR A 354 32.62 -17.70 -10.56
CA TYR A 354 32.47 -19.08 -11.00
C TYR A 354 33.59 -19.49 -11.97
N SER A 355 33.93 -18.63 -12.94
CA SER A 355 35.01 -18.89 -13.90
C SER A 355 36.39 -19.00 -13.24
N GLU A 356 36.62 -18.22 -12.18
CA GLU A 356 37.87 -18.35 -11.40
C GLU A 356 37.96 -19.68 -10.67
N ALA A 357 36.85 -20.09 -10.01
CA ALA A 357 36.80 -21.35 -9.25
C ALA A 357 37.01 -22.59 -10.16
N HIS A 358 36.59 -22.52 -11.42
CA HIS A 358 36.61 -23.63 -12.36
C HIS A 358 37.68 -23.47 -13.48
N ASN A 359 38.53 -22.45 -13.43
CA ASN A 359 39.56 -22.14 -14.44
C ASN A 359 38.99 -22.02 -15.87
N ILE A 360 37.83 -21.39 -16.01
CA ILE A 360 37.15 -21.17 -17.29
C ILE A 360 37.69 -19.88 -17.93
N PRO A 361 37.99 -19.87 -19.23
CA PRO A 361 38.47 -18.65 -19.91
C PRO A 361 37.41 -17.57 -19.93
N ARG A 362 37.83 -16.30 -19.96
CA ARG A 362 36.97 -15.12 -20.02
C ARG A 362 37.17 -14.37 -21.33
N ILE A 363 36.12 -13.90 -21.93
CA ILE A 363 36.14 -13.11 -23.17
C ILE A 363 35.46 -11.77 -22.90
N GLN A 364 36.23 -10.69 -22.95
CA GLN A 364 35.69 -9.35 -22.87
C GLN A 364 35.10 -8.93 -24.21
N VAL A 365 33.84 -8.43 -24.19
CA VAL A 365 33.14 -8.00 -25.40
C VAL A 365 32.64 -6.55 -25.34
N ILE A 366 32.81 -5.89 -24.20
CA ILE A 366 32.49 -4.46 -24.03
C ILE A 366 33.78 -3.78 -23.54
N ASP A 367 34.20 -2.72 -24.23
CA ASP A 367 35.36 -1.94 -23.85
C ASP A 367 35.05 -0.98 -22.68
N GLY A 368 36.10 -0.42 -22.05
CA GLY A 368 35.95 0.63 -21.05
C GLY A 368 36.45 0.30 -19.65
N ALA A 369 36.83 -0.96 -19.37
CA ALA A 369 37.43 -1.35 -18.10
C ALA A 369 38.36 -2.54 -18.19
N ASP A 370 39.28 -2.70 -17.23
CA ASP A 370 40.07 -3.89 -17.03
C ASP A 370 39.24 -4.96 -16.29
N VAL A 371 38.99 -6.07 -16.97
CA VAL A 371 38.23 -7.21 -16.45
C VAL A 371 39.10 -8.31 -15.85
N SER A 372 40.35 -8.03 -15.54
CA SER A 372 41.28 -9.04 -14.99
C SER A 372 40.94 -9.41 -13.53
N LYS A 373 40.37 -8.52 -12.76
CA LYS A 373 40.11 -8.68 -11.32
C LYS A 373 38.63 -8.68 -10.92
N LYS A 374 37.77 -8.15 -11.76
CA LYS A 374 36.30 -8.11 -11.56
C LYS A 374 35.59 -7.98 -12.89
N ALA A 375 34.35 -8.36 -12.94
CA ALA A 375 33.49 -8.14 -14.10
C ALA A 375 33.22 -6.64 -14.36
N PHE A 376 33.00 -6.29 -15.61
CA PHE A 376 32.50 -4.99 -16.04
C PHE A 376 30.98 -5.12 -16.30
N GLU A 377 30.17 -4.83 -15.29
CA GLU A 377 28.76 -5.17 -15.27
C GLU A 377 27.88 -4.14 -15.98
N LYS A 378 26.63 -4.50 -16.26
CA LYS A 378 25.63 -3.68 -16.94
C LYS A 378 25.51 -2.26 -16.37
N TYR A 379 25.50 -2.10 -15.04
CA TYR A 379 25.44 -0.79 -14.39
C TYR A 379 26.66 0.09 -14.63
N ASP A 380 27.79 -0.54 -14.97
CA ASP A 380 29.03 0.16 -15.23
C ASP A 380 29.15 0.62 -16.67
N TYR A 381 28.55 -0.03 -17.65
CA TYR A 381 28.68 0.30 -19.07
C TYR A 381 27.42 0.87 -19.74
N LEU A 382 26.22 0.55 -19.26
CA LEU A 382 24.98 0.98 -19.90
C LEU A 382 24.83 2.51 -19.83
N GLY A 383 24.49 3.13 -20.97
CA GLY A 383 24.30 4.58 -21.09
C GLY A 383 25.58 5.41 -21.04
N LYS A 384 26.78 4.77 -21.06
CA LYS A 384 28.10 5.45 -20.99
C LYS A 384 28.83 5.52 -22.33
N GLY A 385 28.15 5.11 -23.42
CA GLY A 385 28.74 5.13 -24.76
C GLY A 385 29.85 4.10 -25.00
N CYS A 386 29.94 3.06 -24.14
CA CYS A 386 30.85 1.96 -24.32
C CYS A 386 30.54 1.21 -25.61
N LYS A 387 31.56 0.64 -26.22
CA LYS A 387 31.46 -0.04 -27.52
C LYS A 387 31.78 -1.51 -27.41
N LEU A 388 31.22 -2.29 -28.34
CA LEU A 388 31.57 -3.70 -28.44
C LEU A 388 32.97 -3.91 -29.03
N ILE A 389 33.64 -4.90 -28.48
CA ILE A 389 34.90 -5.48 -28.97
C ILE A 389 34.72 -6.99 -29.08
N ASN A 390 35.54 -7.67 -29.83
CA ASN A 390 35.55 -9.14 -30.00
C ASN A 390 34.15 -9.73 -30.36
N SER A 391 33.34 -8.97 -31.11
CA SER A 391 31.95 -9.29 -31.41
C SER A 391 31.69 -9.29 -32.93
N GLU A 392 32.66 -9.76 -33.73
CA GLU A 392 32.61 -9.88 -35.18
C GLU A 392 32.09 -8.58 -35.85
N GLU A 393 31.03 -8.65 -36.67
CA GLU A 393 30.44 -7.50 -37.36
C GLU A 393 29.85 -6.42 -36.47
N PHE A 394 29.62 -6.71 -35.20
CA PHE A 394 29.07 -5.76 -34.22
C PHE A 394 30.16 -5.00 -33.43
N THR A 395 31.45 -5.35 -33.68
CA THR A 395 32.56 -4.65 -33.05
C THR A 395 32.60 -3.19 -33.48
N GLY A 396 32.69 -2.28 -32.50
CA GLY A 396 32.68 -0.83 -32.68
C GLY A 396 31.33 -0.15 -32.57
N LEU A 397 30.21 -0.90 -32.55
CA LEU A 397 28.88 -0.37 -32.21
C LEU A 397 28.82 -0.01 -30.74
N THR A 398 28.01 0.97 -30.40
CA THR A 398 27.63 1.21 -29.00
C THR A 398 26.84 0.02 -28.43
N VAL A 399 26.82 -0.11 -27.12
CA VAL A 399 26.11 -1.20 -26.45
C VAL A 399 24.63 -1.20 -26.88
N GLU A 400 24.00 -0.04 -26.96
CA GLU A 400 22.59 0.11 -27.31
C GLU A 400 22.32 -0.28 -28.77
N GLU A 401 23.15 0.18 -29.70
CA GLU A 401 23.06 -0.18 -31.12
C GLU A 401 23.29 -1.69 -31.32
N ALA A 402 24.28 -2.25 -30.64
CA ALA A 402 24.61 -3.67 -30.73
C ALA A 402 23.49 -4.56 -30.17
N LYS A 403 22.89 -4.17 -29.05
CA LYS A 403 21.75 -4.88 -28.46
C LYS A 403 20.62 -5.05 -29.46
N GLU A 404 20.26 -3.98 -30.15
CA GLU A 404 19.20 -4.03 -31.15
C GLU A 404 19.61 -4.83 -32.40
N ALA A 405 20.81 -4.60 -32.91
CA ALA A 405 21.32 -5.28 -34.12
C ALA A 405 21.49 -6.79 -33.93
N ILE A 406 22.04 -7.22 -32.78
CA ILE A 406 22.18 -8.64 -32.43
C ILE A 406 20.82 -9.31 -32.27
N THR A 407 19.89 -8.65 -31.59
CA THR A 407 18.53 -9.16 -31.46
C THR A 407 17.88 -9.39 -32.82
N GLN A 408 17.93 -8.40 -33.70
CA GLN A 408 17.36 -8.52 -35.06
C GLN A 408 18.01 -9.63 -35.88
N LYS A 409 19.34 -9.81 -35.77
CA LYS A 409 20.05 -10.90 -36.44
C LYS A 409 19.49 -12.25 -35.99
N LEU A 410 19.40 -12.46 -34.67
CA LEU A 410 18.96 -13.74 -34.11
C LEU A 410 17.45 -14.00 -34.38
N GLU A 411 16.62 -12.96 -34.39
CA GLU A 411 15.20 -13.03 -34.80
C GLU A 411 15.10 -13.48 -36.29
N LYS A 412 15.88 -12.89 -37.17
CA LYS A 412 15.93 -13.29 -38.59
C LYS A 412 16.40 -14.72 -38.81
N MET A 413 17.28 -15.21 -37.94
CA MET A 413 17.70 -16.62 -37.94
C MET A 413 16.65 -17.58 -37.37
N GLY A 414 15.56 -17.04 -36.79
CA GLY A 414 14.51 -17.85 -36.17
C GLY A 414 14.90 -18.51 -34.84
N VAL A 415 15.97 -18.03 -34.20
CA VAL A 415 16.50 -18.61 -32.94
C VAL A 415 16.33 -17.69 -31.74
N ALA A 416 15.71 -16.54 -31.92
CA ALA A 416 15.43 -15.62 -30.81
C ALA A 416 14.08 -14.94 -30.95
N ARG A 417 13.56 -14.53 -29.80
CA ARG A 417 12.33 -13.75 -29.67
C ARG A 417 12.41 -12.77 -28.50
N ARG A 418 11.88 -11.59 -28.67
CA ARG A 418 11.73 -10.62 -27.59
C ARG A 418 10.71 -11.13 -26.59
N LYS A 419 11.01 -11.02 -25.32
CA LYS A 419 10.15 -11.53 -24.25
C LYS A 419 10.26 -10.64 -23.03
N ALA A 420 9.14 -10.46 -22.34
CA ALA A 420 9.12 -9.91 -20.99
C ALA A 420 8.98 -11.06 -19.99
N ASN A 421 9.81 -11.05 -18.96
CA ASN A 421 9.67 -11.90 -17.80
C ASN A 421 9.30 -11.06 -16.58
N TYR A 422 8.66 -11.68 -15.62
CA TYR A 422 8.24 -11.03 -14.40
C TYR A 422 8.76 -11.81 -13.19
N HIS A 423 9.07 -11.11 -12.08
CA HIS A 423 9.28 -11.76 -10.78
C HIS A 423 7.93 -12.20 -10.18
N PHE A 424 6.88 -11.49 -10.53
CA PHE A 424 5.49 -11.77 -10.17
C PHE A 424 5.10 -13.21 -10.52
N ARG A 425 4.50 -13.92 -9.57
CA ARG A 425 4.08 -15.32 -9.72
C ARG A 425 2.60 -15.43 -9.49
N GLU A 426 2.03 -16.61 -9.79
CA GLU A 426 0.64 -16.92 -9.48
C GLU A 426 0.34 -16.64 -8.02
N TRP A 427 -0.82 -16.07 -7.76
CA TRP A 427 -1.31 -15.87 -6.41
C TRP A 427 -1.82 -17.22 -5.87
N ILE A 428 -1.11 -17.78 -4.89
CA ILE A 428 -1.54 -19.00 -4.20
C ILE A 428 -2.81 -18.65 -3.43
N PHE A 429 -3.95 -19.19 -3.86
CA PHE A 429 -5.25 -18.72 -3.43
C PHE A 429 -5.91 -19.62 -2.39
N ALA A 430 -5.80 -20.94 -2.49
CA ALA A 430 -6.41 -21.84 -1.51
C ALA A 430 -5.64 -21.90 -0.18
N ARG A 431 -6.38 -22.00 0.93
CA ARG A 431 -5.88 -22.14 2.29
C ARG A 431 -6.48 -23.37 2.97
N GLN A 432 -5.65 -24.11 3.70
CA GLN A 432 -6.05 -25.24 4.53
C GLN A 432 -6.55 -24.74 5.88
N ARG A 433 -7.57 -23.89 5.85
CA ARG A 433 -8.18 -23.22 7.01
C ARG A 433 -9.67 -23.42 7.01
N TYR A 434 -10.27 -23.25 8.20
CA TYR A 434 -11.71 -23.23 8.36
C TYR A 434 -12.29 -21.82 8.15
N TRP A 435 -11.74 -20.81 8.82
CA TRP A 435 -12.31 -19.47 8.87
C TRP A 435 -11.89 -18.63 7.67
N GLY A 436 -12.58 -18.84 6.57
CA GLY A 436 -12.41 -18.19 5.27
C GLY A 436 -13.58 -18.53 4.35
N GLU A 437 -13.70 -17.87 3.22
CA GLU A 437 -14.70 -18.17 2.21
C GLU A 437 -14.46 -19.58 1.64
N PRO A 438 -15.42 -20.51 1.71
CA PRO A 438 -15.27 -21.79 1.04
C PRO A 438 -15.10 -21.62 -0.47
N VAL A 439 -14.15 -22.36 -1.05
CA VAL A 439 -13.95 -22.36 -2.51
C VAL A 439 -15.12 -23.09 -3.17
N PRO A 440 -15.89 -22.47 -4.08
CA PRO A 440 -17.13 -23.02 -4.61
C PRO A 440 -16.90 -24.06 -5.73
N ILE A 441 -16.09 -25.07 -5.45
CA ILE A 441 -15.66 -26.11 -6.40
C ILE A 441 -16.10 -27.47 -5.92
N VAL A 442 -16.42 -28.34 -6.88
CA VAL A 442 -16.74 -29.75 -6.69
C VAL A 442 -15.90 -30.61 -7.63
N TYR A 443 -15.31 -31.64 -7.10
CA TYR A 443 -14.65 -32.72 -7.89
C TYR A 443 -15.65 -33.83 -8.14
N LEU A 444 -16.13 -33.94 -9.37
CA LEU A 444 -17.12 -34.93 -9.78
C LEU A 444 -16.53 -36.34 -9.83
N GLU A 445 -17.41 -37.35 -9.73
CA GLU A 445 -17.00 -38.77 -9.78
C GLU A 445 -16.37 -39.18 -11.12
N ASP A 446 -16.68 -38.46 -12.21
CA ASP A 446 -16.07 -38.64 -13.53
C ASP A 446 -14.70 -37.96 -13.72
N GLY A 447 -14.21 -37.31 -12.68
CA GLY A 447 -12.92 -36.62 -12.66
C GLY A 447 -12.96 -35.17 -13.18
N GLN A 448 -14.14 -34.67 -13.56
CA GLN A 448 -14.28 -33.25 -13.95
C GLN A 448 -14.36 -32.33 -12.75
N ILE A 449 -13.95 -31.07 -12.94
CA ILE A 449 -14.13 -29.98 -11.96
C ILE A 449 -15.41 -29.25 -12.33
N HIS A 450 -16.30 -29.14 -11.35
CA HIS A 450 -17.54 -28.37 -11.45
C HIS A 450 -17.47 -27.18 -10.48
N VAL A 451 -17.79 -25.98 -10.97
CA VAL A 451 -17.98 -24.80 -10.12
C VAL A 451 -19.47 -24.63 -9.83
N LEU A 452 -19.83 -24.34 -8.57
CA LEU A 452 -21.23 -24.24 -8.14
C LEU A 452 -22.03 -23.23 -8.98
N ASP A 453 -23.29 -23.52 -9.21
CA ASP A 453 -24.20 -22.62 -9.90
C ASP A 453 -24.53 -21.39 -9.03
N ASP A 454 -25.04 -20.31 -9.65
CA ASP A 454 -25.30 -19.05 -8.92
C ASP A 454 -26.38 -19.17 -7.84
N ASP A 455 -27.32 -20.09 -8.04
CA ASP A 455 -28.39 -20.41 -7.06
C ASP A 455 -27.91 -21.28 -5.89
N GLU A 456 -26.74 -21.89 -6.01
CA GLU A 456 -26.08 -22.62 -4.93
C GLU A 456 -25.18 -21.72 -4.05
N LEU A 457 -25.00 -20.46 -4.44
CA LEU A 457 -24.20 -19.49 -3.66
C LEU A 457 -25.09 -18.66 -2.73
N PRO A 458 -24.66 -18.36 -1.51
CA PRO A 458 -23.33 -18.66 -0.94
C PRO A 458 -23.19 -20.12 -0.48
N LEU A 459 -22.03 -20.72 -0.72
CA LEU A 459 -21.63 -21.96 -0.07
C LEU A 459 -21.25 -21.66 1.38
N ILE A 460 -22.07 -22.11 2.32
CA ILE A 460 -21.95 -21.79 3.74
C ILE A 460 -20.94 -22.75 4.43
N LEU A 461 -20.16 -22.19 5.38
CA LEU A 461 -19.29 -22.98 6.26
C LEU A 461 -20.12 -23.86 7.19
N PRO A 462 -19.82 -25.18 7.28
CA PRO A 462 -20.49 -26.05 8.25
C PRO A 462 -19.93 -25.86 9.66
N GLU A 463 -20.72 -26.15 10.66
CA GLU A 463 -20.18 -26.28 12.03
C GLU A 463 -19.31 -27.52 12.14
N LEU A 464 -18.21 -27.45 12.90
CA LEU A 464 -17.30 -28.54 13.16
C LEU A 464 -17.21 -28.82 14.65
N GLU A 465 -17.03 -30.11 15.00
CA GLU A 465 -16.66 -30.49 16.36
C GLU A 465 -15.19 -30.21 16.68
N ASP A 466 -14.32 -30.20 15.65
CA ASP A 466 -12.89 -29.93 15.77
C ASP A 466 -12.45 -29.04 14.61
N TYR A 467 -12.02 -27.82 14.94
CA TYR A 467 -11.55 -26.81 14.00
C TYR A 467 -10.07 -26.97 13.62
N LYS A 468 -9.39 -27.99 14.13
CA LYS A 468 -7.99 -28.26 13.82
C LYS A 468 -7.87 -29.19 12.62
N GLY A 469 -7.05 -28.81 11.67
CA GLY A 469 -6.62 -29.69 10.59
C GLY A 469 -5.81 -30.88 11.11
N LYS A 470 -5.92 -32.03 10.48
CA LYS A 470 -5.19 -33.25 10.83
C LYS A 470 -4.26 -33.66 9.69
N ASN A 471 -3.02 -34.00 10.02
CA ASN A 471 -2.03 -34.49 9.04
C ASN A 471 -1.81 -33.58 7.83
N GLY A 472 -1.85 -32.26 8.03
CA GLY A 472 -1.71 -31.27 6.93
C GLY A 472 -2.94 -31.14 6.02
N GLN A 473 -4.08 -31.72 6.41
CA GLN A 473 -5.35 -31.55 5.71
C GLN A 473 -6.16 -30.39 6.30
N ALA A 474 -6.99 -29.79 5.45
CA ALA A 474 -7.88 -28.70 5.85
C ALA A 474 -8.90 -29.17 6.92
N PRO A 475 -9.28 -28.30 7.87
CA PRO A 475 -10.31 -28.64 8.86
C PRO A 475 -11.65 -29.08 8.27
N LEU A 476 -12.03 -28.54 7.10
CA LEU A 476 -13.26 -28.91 6.38
C LEU A 476 -13.28 -30.38 5.91
N GLU A 477 -12.14 -31.06 5.87
CA GLU A 477 -12.09 -32.50 5.65
C GLU A 477 -12.85 -33.29 6.74
N ASN A 478 -12.98 -32.71 7.96
CA ASN A 478 -13.72 -33.30 9.04
C ASN A 478 -15.25 -33.22 8.85
N ALA A 479 -15.74 -32.35 7.94
CA ALA A 479 -17.17 -32.19 7.65
C ALA A 479 -17.65 -33.22 6.62
N ALA A 480 -17.75 -34.50 6.97
CA ALA A 480 -18.00 -35.62 6.06
C ALA A 480 -19.28 -35.44 5.23
N GLU A 481 -20.39 -35.03 5.84
CA GLU A 481 -21.66 -34.81 5.16
C GLU A 481 -21.61 -33.57 4.25
N TRP A 482 -21.09 -32.45 4.73
CA TRP A 482 -20.95 -31.21 3.95
C TRP A 482 -20.05 -31.41 2.74
N LYS A 483 -19.04 -32.25 2.83
CA LYS A 483 -18.11 -32.54 1.74
C LYS A 483 -18.78 -33.31 0.59
N GLN A 484 -19.81 -34.10 0.85
CA GLN A 484 -20.54 -34.82 -0.22
C GLN A 484 -21.39 -33.82 -1.01
N TYR A 485 -21.37 -33.99 -2.31
CA TYR A 485 -22.15 -33.17 -3.24
C TYR A 485 -23.07 -34.07 -4.08
N GLU A 486 -24.33 -33.67 -4.08
CA GLU A 486 -25.34 -34.25 -5.00
C GLU A 486 -26.36 -33.17 -5.37
N HIS A 487 -26.33 -32.71 -6.61
CA HIS A 487 -27.25 -31.68 -7.12
C HIS A 487 -27.47 -31.88 -8.62
N ASN A 488 -28.71 -31.78 -9.09
CA ASN A 488 -29.09 -31.88 -10.50
C ASN A 488 -28.50 -33.13 -11.22
N GLY A 489 -28.37 -34.25 -10.52
CA GLY A 489 -27.79 -35.49 -11.06
C GLY A 489 -26.26 -35.54 -11.09
N LEU A 490 -25.59 -34.50 -10.70
CA LEU A 490 -24.15 -34.47 -10.51
C LEU A 490 -23.81 -34.97 -9.11
N LYS A 491 -22.77 -35.81 -9.01
CA LYS A 491 -22.25 -36.33 -7.72
C LYS A 491 -20.76 -36.13 -7.65
N GLY A 492 -20.29 -35.77 -6.44
CA GLY A 492 -18.88 -35.53 -6.24
C GLY A 492 -18.53 -35.14 -4.80
N LYS A 493 -17.39 -34.48 -4.65
CA LYS A 493 -16.90 -33.96 -3.35
C LYS A 493 -16.56 -32.49 -3.47
N ARG A 494 -17.02 -31.70 -2.50
CA ARG A 494 -16.65 -30.28 -2.41
C ARG A 494 -15.17 -30.13 -2.10
N GLU A 495 -14.59 -29.06 -2.63
CA GLU A 495 -13.28 -28.55 -2.20
C GLU A 495 -13.32 -28.20 -0.72
N THR A 496 -12.27 -28.52 0.01
CA THR A 496 -12.19 -28.36 1.48
C THR A 496 -11.26 -27.24 1.89
N SER A 497 -10.61 -26.57 0.94
CA SER A 497 -9.87 -25.34 1.21
C SER A 497 -10.78 -24.12 1.22
N THR A 498 -10.31 -23.06 1.88
CA THR A 498 -10.93 -21.74 1.88
C THR A 498 -10.08 -20.74 1.12
N MET A 499 -10.64 -19.57 0.82
CA MET A 499 -9.92 -18.47 0.19
C MET A 499 -9.03 -17.74 1.22
N PRO A 500 -8.02 -16.98 0.80
CA PRO A 500 -7.23 -16.17 1.70
C PRO A 500 -8.07 -15.02 2.27
N GLY A 501 -7.74 -14.51 3.46
CA GLY A 501 -8.45 -13.36 4.05
C GLY A 501 -8.47 -12.13 3.15
N SER A 502 -7.49 -12.00 2.25
CA SER A 502 -7.42 -10.92 1.25
C SER A 502 -8.44 -11.05 0.09
N ALA A 503 -9.16 -12.16 -0.04
CA ALA A 503 -10.16 -12.30 -1.10
C ALA A 503 -11.31 -11.29 -0.93
N GLY A 504 -11.93 -11.24 0.23
CA GLY A 504 -13.01 -10.30 0.53
C GLY A 504 -12.56 -8.84 0.48
N SER A 505 -11.37 -8.55 1.01
CA SER A 505 -10.82 -7.20 1.01
C SER A 505 -10.41 -6.70 -0.38
N SER A 506 -10.32 -7.58 -1.37
CA SER A 506 -9.95 -7.18 -2.74
C SER A 506 -11.05 -6.45 -3.51
N TRP A 507 -12.31 -6.47 -3.04
CA TRP A 507 -13.43 -5.86 -3.77
C TRP A 507 -14.44 -5.15 -2.89
N TYR A 508 -14.26 -5.11 -1.58
CA TYR A 508 -15.23 -4.60 -0.58
C TYR A 508 -15.67 -3.16 -0.83
N TYR A 509 -14.83 -2.31 -1.39
CA TYR A 509 -15.14 -0.93 -1.75
C TYR A 509 -16.30 -0.82 -2.76
N MET A 510 -16.51 -1.82 -3.62
CA MET A 510 -17.69 -1.89 -4.48
C MET A 510 -18.94 -2.21 -3.68
N ARG A 511 -18.84 -3.15 -2.75
CA ARG A 511 -19.98 -3.62 -1.97
C ARG A 511 -20.52 -2.59 -1.00
N TYR A 512 -19.67 -1.73 -0.46
CA TYR A 512 -20.09 -0.63 0.39
C TYR A 512 -21.12 0.29 -0.27
N ILE A 513 -21.05 0.47 -1.58
CA ILE A 513 -21.97 1.33 -2.32
C ILE A 513 -23.40 0.78 -2.23
N ASP A 514 -23.55 -0.56 -2.34
CA ASP A 514 -24.83 -1.26 -2.45
C ASP A 514 -24.82 -2.58 -1.65
N PRO A 515 -24.69 -2.53 -0.31
CA PRO A 515 -24.40 -3.70 0.50
C PRO A 515 -25.56 -4.71 0.58
N ASP A 516 -26.80 -4.27 0.36
CA ASP A 516 -28.00 -5.10 0.47
C ASP A 516 -28.49 -5.68 -0.86
N ASN A 517 -27.76 -5.45 -1.96
CA ASN A 517 -28.08 -6.00 -3.26
C ASN A 517 -27.94 -7.53 -3.28
N ASP A 518 -29.03 -8.24 -3.51
CA ASP A 518 -29.05 -9.70 -3.55
C ASP A 518 -28.98 -10.30 -4.97
N LYS A 519 -29.04 -9.45 -6.00
CA LYS A 519 -29.05 -9.85 -7.42
C LYS A 519 -27.69 -9.77 -8.07
N GLU A 520 -26.87 -8.81 -7.67
CA GLU A 520 -25.54 -8.57 -8.20
C GLU A 520 -24.62 -7.98 -7.11
N LEU A 521 -23.32 -7.98 -7.36
CA LEU A 521 -22.35 -7.51 -6.36
C LEU A 521 -22.53 -6.03 -6.00
N CYS A 522 -23.02 -5.22 -6.95
CA CYS A 522 -23.41 -3.84 -6.80
C CYS A 522 -24.14 -3.40 -8.08
N ASP A 523 -25.10 -2.51 -7.97
CA ASP A 523 -25.81 -1.94 -9.12
C ASP A 523 -24.83 -1.23 -10.06
N PRO A 524 -24.86 -1.50 -11.40
CA PRO A 524 -23.93 -0.93 -12.36
C PRO A 524 -23.95 0.59 -12.47
N GLU A 525 -25.13 1.23 -12.31
CA GLU A 525 -25.21 2.70 -12.36
C GLU A 525 -24.58 3.33 -11.12
N LEU A 526 -24.72 2.68 -9.97
CA LEU A 526 -24.03 3.11 -8.75
C LEU A 526 -22.52 2.94 -8.87
N LEU A 527 -22.02 1.81 -9.40
CA LEU A 527 -20.59 1.64 -9.66
C LEU A 527 -20.05 2.74 -10.56
N LYS A 528 -20.77 3.05 -11.64
CA LYS A 528 -20.38 4.07 -12.61
C LYS A 528 -20.29 5.47 -11.99
N HIS A 529 -21.16 5.78 -11.04
CA HIS A 529 -21.17 7.07 -10.37
C HIS A 529 -20.10 7.16 -9.28
N TRP A 530 -19.97 6.13 -8.44
CA TRP A 530 -19.17 6.20 -7.21
C TRP A 530 -17.70 5.85 -7.39
N LEU A 531 -17.33 5.02 -8.38
CA LEU A 531 -15.93 4.68 -8.62
C LEU A 531 -15.23 5.67 -9.56
N PRO A 532 -13.92 5.87 -9.42
CA PRO A 532 -13.03 5.30 -8.40
C PRO A 532 -13.29 5.90 -7.01
N VAL A 533 -12.78 5.24 -5.97
CA VAL A 533 -12.66 5.83 -4.63
C VAL A 533 -11.78 7.07 -4.72
N ASP A 534 -12.24 8.22 -4.20
CA ASP A 534 -11.55 9.49 -4.36
C ASP A 534 -10.34 9.61 -3.42
N LEU A 535 -10.51 9.18 -2.17
CA LEU A 535 -9.45 9.17 -1.16
C LEU A 535 -9.45 7.84 -0.41
N TYR A 536 -8.28 7.20 -0.37
CA TYR A 536 -8.05 5.96 0.37
C TYR A 536 -6.89 6.13 1.36
N ILE A 537 -7.16 5.92 2.65
CA ILE A 537 -6.14 6.06 3.71
C ILE A 537 -5.90 4.71 4.38
N GLY A 538 -4.63 4.36 4.54
CA GLY A 538 -4.22 3.11 5.20
C GLY A 538 -2.72 2.90 5.25
N GLY A 539 -2.29 1.85 5.95
CA GLY A 539 -0.88 1.58 6.21
C GLY A 539 -0.06 1.19 4.98
N PRO A 540 1.23 1.55 4.94
CA PRO A 540 2.13 1.23 3.83
C PRO A 540 2.46 -0.26 3.71
N GLU A 541 2.25 -1.06 4.77
CA GLU A 541 2.45 -2.51 4.80
C GLU A 541 1.57 -3.27 3.79
N HIS A 542 0.51 -2.64 3.30
CA HIS A 542 -0.42 -3.22 2.34
C HIS A 542 -0.02 -3.03 0.87
N ALA A 543 1.15 -2.41 0.61
CA ALA A 543 1.58 -2.02 -0.74
C ALA A 543 1.63 -3.20 -1.73
N VAL A 544 2.18 -4.33 -1.34
CA VAL A 544 2.33 -5.54 -2.21
C VAL A 544 1.33 -6.64 -1.90
N GLY A 545 0.54 -6.50 -0.81
CA GLY A 545 -0.55 -7.40 -0.43
C GLY A 545 -1.90 -6.85 -0.90
N HIS A 546 -2.70 -6.35 0.06
CA HIS A 546 -4.07 -5.88 -0.16
C HIS A 546 -4.22 -4.93 -1.36
N LEU A 547 -3.37 -3.90 -1.48
CA LEU A 547 -3.46 -2.93 -2.58
C LEU A 547 -3.23 -3.58 -3.94
N MET A 548 -2.29 -4.51 -4.04
CA MET A 548 -2.04 -5.25 -5.28
C MET A 548 -3.24 -6.14 -5.63
N TYR A 549 -3.75 -6.90 -4.68
CA TYR A 549 -4.89 -7.80 -4.91
C TYR A 549 -6.16 -7.05 -5.28
N SER A 550 -6.43 -5.90 -4.64
CA SER A 550 -7.55 -5.03 -5.02
C SER A 550 -7.43 -4.54 -6.46
N ARG A 551 -6.23 -4.17 -6.90
CA ARG A 551 -5.98 -3.74 -8.27
C ARG A 551 -6.15 -4.88 -9.28
N ILE A 552 -5.69 -6.09 -8.94
CA ILE A 552 -5.86 -7.29 -9.79
C ILE A 552 -7.34 -7.61 -9.97
N TRP A 553 -8.11 -7.72 -8.89
CA TRP A 553 -9.53 -8.03 -8.96
C TRP A 553 -10.34 -6.94 -9.66
N ASN A 554 -10.05 -5.68 -9.36
CA ASN A 554 -10.67 -4.56 -10.06
C ASN A 554 -10.36 -4.60 -11.57
N ARG A 555 -9.11 -4.86 -11.94
CA ARG A 555 -8.70 -4.94 -13.34
C ARG A 555 -9.40 -6.08 -14.07
N TYR A 556 -9.50 -7.24 -13.44
CA TYR A 556 -10.29 -8.35 -13.96
C TYR A 556 -11.76 -7.95 -14.18
N LEU A 557 -12.39 -7.35 -13.18
CA LEU A 557 -13.78 -6.91 -13.27
C LEU A 557 -13.96 -5.78 -14.29
N TYR A 558 -12.97 -4.92 -14.48
CA TYR A 558 -12.95 -3.92 -15.54
C TYR A 558 -12.88 -4.54 -16.93
N ASP A 559 -11.99 -5.49 -17.14
CA ASP A 559 -11.87 -6.20 -18.42
C ASP A 559 -13.14 -7.00 -18.75
N LYS A 560 -13.88 -7.43 -17.73
CA LYS A 560 -15.19 -8.09 -17.86
C LYS A 560 -16.37 -7.12 -18.04
N GLY A 561 -16.13 -5.81 -17.96
CA GLY A 561 -17.15 -4.77 -18.11
C GLY A 561 -18.05 -4.56 -16.87
N ILE A 562 -17.65 -5.06 -15.70
CA ILE A 562 -18.38 -4.89 -14.43
C ILE A 562 -17.88 -3.63 -13.70
N SER A 563 -16.57 -3.48 -13.47
CA SER A 563 -16.03 -2.24 -12.96
C SER A 563 -15.98 -1.19 -14.08
N PRO A 564 -16.41 0.05 -13.82
CA PRO A 564 -16.32 1.14 -14.81
C PRO A 564 -14.91 1.76 -14.91
N VAL A 565 -14.02 1.41 -13.99
CA VAL A 565 -12.68 2.01 -13.86
C VAL A 565 -11.58 0.96 -13.83
N ALA A 566 -10.45 1.27 -14.46
CA ALA A 566 -9.30 0.38 -14.50
C ALA A 566 -8.56 0.29 -13.16
N GLU A 567 -8.58 1.38 -12.38
CA GLU A 567 -7.96 1.46 -11.05
C GLU A 567 -9.00 1.80 -9.97
N PRO A 568 -9.00 1.10 -8.84
CA PRO A 568 -10.05 1.25 -7.82
C PRO A 568 -9.94 2.51 -6.97
N PHE A 569 -8.71 2.98 -6.70
CA PHE A 569 -8.41 4.07 -5.78
C PHE A 569 -7.62 5.17 -6.47
N GLN A 570 -8.20 6.38 -6.56
CA GLN A 570 -7.57 7.50 -7.25
C GLN A 570 -6.40 8.06 -6.45
N LYS A 571 -6.64 8.43 -5.20
CA LYS A 571 -5.62 8.97 -4.29
C LYS A 571 -5.42 8.04 -3.10
N LEU A 572 -4.18 7.68 -2.86
CA LEU A 572 -3.75 6.91 -1.69
C LEU A 572 -2.87 7.77 -0.79
N VAL A 573 -3.15 7.71 0.51
CA VAL A 573 -2.29 8.34 1.51
C VAL A 573 -1.99 7.33 2.61
N HIS A 574 -0.73 7.23 2.99
CA HIS A 574 -0.32 6.42 4.13
C HIS A 574 -0.22 7.29 5.38
N GLN A 575 -0.90 6.87 6.45
CA GLN A 575 -0.62 7.42 7.76
C GLN A 575 0.69 6.83 8.31
N GLY A 576 1.38 7.63 9.11
CA GLY A 576 2.55 7.19 9.85
C GLY A 576 2.18 6.23 10.98
N MET A 577 3.18 5.76 11.69
CA MET A 577 2.97 4.88 12.84
C MET A 577 2.99 5.68 14.13
N ILE A 578 2.00 5.49 15.00
CA ILE A 578 2.05 6.00 16.35
C ILE A 578 2.88 5.04 17.20
N LEU A 579 4.02 5.54 17.67
CA LEU A 579 4.98 4.81 18.48
C LEU A 579 4.67 4.98 19.97
N GLY A 580 5.13 4.05 20.81
CA GLY A 580 5.15 4.25 22.25
C GLY A 580 5.97 5.49 22.63
N SER A 581 5.82 5.98 23.85
CA SER A 581 6.62 7.10 24.36
C SER A 581 8.13 6.82 24.39
N ASN A 582 8.51 5.57 24.26
CA ASN A 582 9.89 5.09 24.11
C ASN A 582 10.40 5.16 22.64
N GLY A 583 9.58 5.61 21.69
CA GLY A 583 9.92 5.69 20.27
C GLY A 583 9.92 4.36 19.51
N ILE A 584 9.39 3.29 20.11
CA ILE A 584 9.33 1.95 19.53
C ILE A 584 7.86 1.61 19.19
N LYS A 585 7.65 0.78 18.16
CA LYS A 585 6.32 0.29 17.79
C LYS A 585 5.62 -0.34 18.99
N MET A 586 4.40 0.11 19.27
CA MET A 586 3.57 -0.48 20.32
C MET A 586 3.28 -1.96 20.04
N GLY A 587 3.40 -2.79 21.08
CA GLY A 587 3.15 -4.22 20.89
C GLY A 587 3.41 -5.03 22.16
N LYS A 588 3.22 -6.34 22.06
CA LYS A 588 3.30 -7.30 23.19
C LYS A 588 4.67 -7.33 23.88
N ARG A 589 5.73 -6.87 23.20
CA ARG A 589 7.09 -6.84 23.76
C ARG A 589 7.26 -5.79 24.85
N PHE A 590 6.50 -4.67 24.74
CA PHE A 590 6.53 -3.56 25.68
C PHE A 590 5.10 -3.12 26.00
N PRO A 591 4.32 -3.94 26.72
CA PRO A 591 2.90 -3.70 26.94
C PRO A 591 2.62 -2.42 27.75
N GLU A 592 3.56 -1.95 28.55
CA GLU A 592 3.49 -0.73 29.35
C GLU A 592 3.46 0.55 28.51
N PHE A 593 3.87 0.48 27.24
CA PHE A 593 3.82 1.62 26.29
C PHE A 593 2.65 1.52 25.32
N VAL A 594 1.82 0.50 25.41
CA VAL A 594 0.64 0.36 24.56
C VAL A 594 -0.47 1.29 25.05
N ILE A 595 -0.92 2.18 24.17
CA ILE A 595 -2.02 3.11 24.45
C ILE A 595 -3.34 2.55 23.92
N ASN A 596 -4.31 2.45 24.82
CA ASN A 596 -5.69 2.11 24.46
C ASN A 596 -6.49 3.40 24.19
N PRO A 597 -7.01 3.60 22.98
CA PRO A 597 -7.81 4.80 22.65
C PRO A 597 -8.99 5.01 23.59
N SER A 598 -9.66 3.94 24.03
CA SER A 598 -10.81 4.04 24.93
C SER A 598 -10.47 4.64 26.29
N ASP A 599 -9.25 4.46 26.79
CA ASP A 599 -8.81 5.05 28.05
C ASP A 599 -8.63 6.55 27.90
N ILE A 600 -8.07 7.00 26.76
CA ILE A 600 -7.90 8.42 26.44
C ILE A 600 -9.27 9.08 26.25
N VAL A 601 -10.18 8.44 25.52
CA VAL A 601 -11.56 8.95 25.33
C VAL A 601 -12.27 9.09 26.66
N ARG A 602 -12.16 8.11 27.54
CA ARG A 602 -12.80 8.13 28.87
C ARG A 602 -12.25 9.25 29.75
N GLU A 603 -10.95 9.54 29.68
CA GLU A 603 -10.29 10.53 30.53
C GLU A 603 -10.38 11.95 29.95
N TYR A 604 -10.10 12.13 28.65
CA TYR A 604 -9.95 13.43 28.01
C TYR A 604 -11.06 13.76 27.00
N GLY A 605 -11.79 12.78 26.52
CA GLY A 605 -12.80 12.89 25.46
C GLY A 605 -12.28 12.54 24.07
N ALA A 606 -13.20 12.18 23.19
CA ALA A 606 -12.93 11.79 21.81
C ALA A 606 -12.34 12.95 21.00
N ASP A 607 -12.90 14.15 21.12
CA ASP A 607 -12.41 15.35 20.41
C ASP A 607 -10.97 15.66 20.78
N THR A 608 -10.56 15.39 22.03
CA THR A 608 -9.17 15.58 22.46
C THR A 608 -8.21 14.62 21.78
N LEU A 609 -8.58 13.33 21.68
CA LEU A 609 -7.78 12.33 21.00
C LEU A 609 -7.63 12.67 19.52
N ARG A 610 -8.73 12.99 18.84
CA ARG A 610 -8.75 13.39 17.43
C ARG A 610 -7.84 14.60 17.17
N LEU A 611 -7.99 15.66 17.96
CA LEU A 611 -7.16 16.85 17.84
C LEU A 611 -5.68 16.56 18.09
N TYR A 612 -5.38 15.75 19.11
CA TYR A 612 -4.01 15.39 19.44
C TYR A 612 -3.33 14.62 18.31
N GLU A 613 -3.95 13.59 17.78
CA GLU A 613 -3.36 12.77 16.71
C GLU A 613 -3.14 13.56 15.42
N MET A 614 -4.01 14.50 15.11
CA MET A 614 -3.86 15.38 13.95
C MET A 614 -2.82 16.49 14.16
N PHE A 615 -2.53 16.84 15.41
CA PHE A 615 -1.57 17.92 15.75
C PHE A 615 -0.15 17.41 16.00
N MET A 616 0.06 16.14 16.29
CA MET A 616 1.37 15.58 16.63
C MET A 616 2.47 15.83 15.57
N GLY A 617 2.09 15.97 14.33
CA GLY A 617 2.99 16.16 13.19
C GLY A 617 2.31 15.84 11.85
N PRO A 618 3.07 15.84 10.75
CA PRO A 618 2.53 15.45 9.45
C PRO A 618 1.90 14.04 9.49
N LEU A 619 0.80 13.83 8.78
CA LEU A 619 0.05 12.56 8.80
C LEU A 619 0.93 11.36 8.44
N GLU A 620 1.81 11.51 7.47
CA GLU A 620 2.68 10.44 6.94
C GLU A 620 3.86 10.09 7.85
N ALA A 621 4.16 10.94 8.83
CA ALA A 621 5.32 10.76 9.69
C ALA A 621 5.00 9.86 10.89
N SER A 622 5.90 8.92 11.20
CA SER A 622 5.83 8.17 12.46
C SER A 622 6.15 9.08 13.64
N LYS A 623 5.37 8.96 14.72
CA LYS A 623 5.36 9.90 15.85
C LYS A 623 5.33 9.17 17.19
N PRO A 624 6.17 9.55 18.17
CA PRO A 624 6.08 9.00 19.51
C PRO A 624 4.89 9.61 20.26
N TRP A 625 4.19 8.79 21.04
CA TRP A 625 3.11 9.22 21.91
C TRP A 625 3.62 10.21 22.98
N SER A 626 2.86 11.28 23.22
CA SER A 626 3.14 12.28 24.24
C SER A 626 1.90 12.59 25.08
N GLN A 627 1.93 12.21 26.33
CA GLN A 627 0.85 12.54 27.28
C GLN A 627 0.70 14.07 27.46
N GLN A 628 1.81 14.82 27.48
CA GLN A 628 1.76 16.28 27.55
C GLN A 628 1.10 16.89 26.30
N GLY A 629 1.26 16.23 25.15
CA GLY A 629 0.58 16.64 23.92
C GLY A 629 -0.93 16.46 24.01
N VAL A 630 -1.41 15.37 24.59
CA VAL A 630 -2.84 15.12 24.85
C VAL A 630 -3.42 16.21 25.75
N GLU A 631 -2.73 16.53 26.85
CA GLU A 631 -3.13 17.62 27.74
C GLU A 631 -3.10 18.99 27.05
N GLY A 632 -2.14 19.21 26.14
CA GLY A 632 -2.08 20.40 25.31
C GLY A 632 -3.30 20.55 24.39
N ALA A 633 -3.68 19.46 23.74
CA ALA A 633 -4.89 19.42 22.90
C ALA A 633 -6.15 19.71 23.74
N ARG A 634 -6.26 19.10 24.92
CA ARG A 634 -7.38 19.33 25.83
C ARG A 634 -7.45 20.82 26.27
N ARG A 635 -6.32 21.44 26.57
CA ARG A 635 -6.27 22.88 26.90
C ARG A 635 -6.69 23.75 25.74
N PHE A 636 -6.33 23.42 24.52
CA PHE A 636 -6.75 24.18 23.34
C PHE A 636 -8.26 24.08 23.13
N ILE A 637 -8.87 22.89 23.22
CA ILE A 637 -10.35 22.74 23.17
C ILE A 637 -11.00 23.60 24.25
N GLY A 638 -10.48 23.56 25.48
CA GLY A 638 -10.97 24.40 26.59
C GLY A 638 -10.86 25.90 26.31
N LYS A 639 -9.79 26.35 25.65
CA LYS A 639 -9.62 27.74 25.23
C LYS A 639 -10.66 28.17 24.20
N VAL A 640 -10.87 27.36 23.15
CA VAL A 640 -11.88 27.59 22.11
C VAL A 640 -13.26 27.65 22.74
N TRP A 641 -13.59 26.64 23.55
CA TRP A 641 -14.85 26.54 24.25
C TRP A 641 -15.15 27.76 25.14
N ASN A 642 -14.21 28.07 26.04
CA ASN A 642 -14.37 29.19 26.98
C ASN A 642 -14.55 30.52 26.25
N PHE A 643 -13.80 30.76 25.19
CA PHE A 643 -13.91 32.00 24.43
C PHE A 643 -15.30 32.14 23.79
N PHE A 644 -15.76 31.14 23.05
CA PHE A 644 -17.01 31.22 22.29
C PHE A 644 -18.29 31.02 23.14
N THR A 645 -18.16 30.48 24.34
CA THR A 645 -19.30 30.31 25.25
C THR A 645 -19.41 31.37 26.35
N THR A 646 -18.41 32.25 26.43
CA THR A 646 -18.43 33.38 27.37
C THR A 646 -19.28 34.51 26.80
N GLU A 647 -20.30 34.97 27.57
CA GLU A 647 -21.19 36.07 27.19
C GLU A 647 -20.38 37.37 26.91
N GLY A 648 -20.65 37.99 25.76
CA GLY A 648 -20.04 39.24 25.34
C GLY A 648 -18.76 39.07 24.49
N ASN A 649 -18.21 37.86 24.38
CA ASN A 649 -17.06 37.63 23.52
C ASN A 649 -17.43 37.53 22.03
N VAL A 650 -18.63 37.03 21.72
CA VAL A 650 -19.17 36.98 20.35
C VAL A 650 -20.17 38.11 20.20
N VAL A 651 -19.92 38.99 19.25
CA VAL A 651 -20.71 40.20 18.98
C VAL A 651 -21.24 40.22 17.55
N ASP A 652 -22.38 40.89 17.34
CA ASP A 652 -23.00 41.00 16.00
C ASP A 652 -22.30 42.09 15.15
N GLU A 653 -21.45 42.88 15.77
CA GLU A 653 -20.66 43.93 15.12
C GLU A 653 -19.48 43.33 14.32
N ASP A 654 -19.11 43.97 13.24
CA ASP A 654 -17.92 43.63 12.48
C ASP A 654 -16.64 43.98 13.29
N VAL A 655 -15.80 42.99 13.54
CA VAL A 655 -14.53 43.11 14.26
C VAL A 655 -13.38 43.13 13.26
N LYS A 656 -13.16 44.30 12.62
CA LYS A 656 -12.18 44.47 11.53
C LYS A 656 -10.75 44.10 11.92
N GLU A 657 -10.39 44.22 13.19
CA GLU A 657 -9.08 43.81 13.69
C GLU A 657 -8.78 42.30 13.50
N LEU A 658 -9.82 41.48 13.31
CA LEU A 658 -9.70 40.05 13.05
C LEU A 658 -9.86 39.69 11.58
N GLU A 659 -10.30 40.61 10.72
CA GLU A 659 -10.60 40.34 9.30
C GLU A 659 -9.47 39.62 8.58
N LYS A 660 -8.28 40.17 8.68
CA LYS A 660 -7.08 39.62 8.02
C LYS A 660 -6.76 38.20 8.53
N VAL A 661 -6.61 38.06 9.85
CA VAL A 661 -6.24 36.75 10.43
C VAL A 661 -7.33 35.70 10.22
N TYR A 662 -8.62 36.13 10.16
CA TYR A 662 -9.73 35.21 9.85
C TYR A 662 -9.63 34.70 8.41
N ASN A 663 -9.50 35.61 7.43
CA ASN A 663 -9.43 35.22 6.02
C ASN A 663 -8.19 34.35 5.75
N GLN A 664 -7.04 34.69 6.32
CA GLN A 664 -5.83 33.86 6.28
C GLN A 664 -6.06 32.48 6.90
N THR A 665 -6.86 32.39 7.97
CA THR A 665 -7.17 31.14 8.63
C THR A 665 -8.07 30.28 7.76
N VAL A 666 -9.13 30.82 7.20
CA VAL A 666 -10.03 30.08 6.29
C VAL A 666 -9.23 29.56 5.10
N LYS A 667 -8.45 30.42 4.45
CA LYS A 667 -7.61 30.02 3.32
C LYS A 667 -6.64 28.90 3.68
N LYS A 668 -5.86 29.09 4.74
CA LYS A 668 -4.83 28.13 5.17
C LYS A 668 -5.44 26.79 5.59
N VAL A 669 -6.53 26.80 6.34
CA VAL A 669 -7.21 25.58 6.77
C VAL A 669 -7.81 24.83 5.57
N THR A 670 -8.40 25.54 4.62
CA THR A 670 -8.94 24.93 3.40
C THR A 670 -7.83 24.24 2.61
N ASP A 671 -6.73 24.96 2.34
CA ASP A 671 -5.59 24.43 1.59
C ASP A 671 -4.94 23.24 2.30
N ASP A 672 -4.81 23.32 3.62
CA ASP A 672 -4.20 22.26 4.42
C ASP A 672 -5.09 21.01 4.52
N PHE A 673 -6.39 21.16 4.68
CA PHE A 673 -7.30 20.00 4.70
C PHE A 673 -7.34 19.28 3.36
N GLU A 674 -7.30 20.01 2.23
CA GLU A 674 -7.19 19.41 0.89
C GLU A 674 -5.88 18.61 0.72
N LYS A 675 -4.81 19.03 1.40
CA LYS A 675 -3.49 18.39 1.36
C LYS A 675 -3.20 17.48 2.54
N LEU A 676 -4.18 17.28 3.42
CA LEU A 676 -4.07 16.50 4.66
C LEU A 676 -2.99 17.04 5.63
N GLY A 677 -2.72 18.33 5.57
CA GLY A 677 -1.78 19.06 6.44
C GLY A 677 -2.43 19.52 7.75
N PHE A 678 -3.06 18.62 8.49
CA PHE A 678 -3.89 18.94 9.64
C PHE A 678 -3.12 19.64 10.77
N ASN A 679 -1.88 19.29 11.01
CA ASN A 679 -1.04 19.90 12.05
C ASN A 679 -0.78 21.39 11.79
N THR A 680 -0.60 21.80 10.54
CA THR A 680 -0.42 23.20 10.18
C THR A 680 -1.75 23.95 10.16
N ALA A 681 -2.84 23.32 9.78
CA ALA A 681 -4.19 23.88 9.91
C ALA A 681 -4.55 24.18 11.37
N ILE A 682 -4.29 23.23 12.27
CA ILE A 682 -4.52 23.41 13.72
C ILE A 682 -3.65 24.55 14.26
N SER A 683 -2.39 24.63 13.84
CA SER A 683 -1.50 25.74 14.21
C SER A 683 -2.08 27.10 13.78
N GLN A 684 -2.64 27.18 12.59
CA GLN A 684 -3.28 28.39 12.10
C GLN A 684 -4.56 28.72 12.90
N MET A 685 -5.36 27.72 13.28
CA MET A 685 -6.50 27.92 14.17
C MET A 685 -6.06 28.47 15.54
N MET A 686 -4.92 28.02 16.07
CA MET A 686 -4.34 28.55 17.29
C MET A 686 -3.94 30.01 17.16
N ILE A 687 -3.40 30.43 16.00
CA ILE A 687 -3.06 31.84 15.71
C ILE A 687 -4.32 32.70 15.76
N PHE A 688 -5.40 32.27 15.09
CA PHE A 688 -6.68 33.01 15.14
C PHE A 688 -7.21 33.11 16.58
N MET A 689 -7.23 32.02 17.32
CA MET A 689 -7.70 32.03 18.70
C MET A 689 -6.83 32.88 19.65
N ASN A 690 -5.54 32.98 19.38
CA ASN A 690 -4.67 33.89 20.12
C ASN A 690 -5.02 35.35 19.85
N ALA A 691 -5.27 35.70 18.59
CA ALA A 691 -5.68 37.07 18.20
C ALA A 691 -7.06 37.43 18.81
N ALA A 692 -8.05 36.58 18.66
CA ALA A 692 -9.39 36.77 19.21
C ALA A 692 -9.38 36.89 20.74
N THR A 693 -8.64 36.03 21.43
CA THR A 693 -8.52 36.03 22.88
C THR A 693 -7.83 37.30 23.37
N LYS A 694 -6.77 37.76 22.68
CA LYS A 694 -6.06 39.02 23.01
C LYS A 694 -6.98 40.22 22.85
N LEU A 695 -7.83 40.24 21.82
CA LEU A 695 -8.79 41.31 21.57
C LEU A 695 -9.98 41.25 22.53
N GLY A 696 -10.35 40.06 23.00
CA GLY A 696 -11.47 39.81 23.91
C GLY A 696 -12.85 39.86 23.24
N LYS A 697 -12.92 39.94 21.89
CA LYS A 697 -14.15 39.92 21.11
C LYS A 697 -13.93 39.33 19.73
N CYS A 698 -14.98 38.80 19.12
CA CYS A 698 -15.01 38.21 17.77
C CYS A 698 -16.40 38.46 17.16
N SER A 699 -16.46 38.85 15.88
CA SER A 699 -17.76 38.92 15.19
C SER A 699 -18.39 37.53 15.07
N ARG A 700 -19.72 37.49 15.10
CA ARG A 700 -20.47 36.24 14.96
C ARG A 700 -20.12 35.49 13.69
N GLU A 701 -19.99 36.19 12.58
CA GLU A 701 -19.61 35.62 11.28
C GLU A 701 -18.28 34.86 11.36
N TYR A 702 -17.24 35.47 11.96
CA TYR A 702 -15.91 34.84 12.09
C TYR A 702 -15.94 33.69 13.11
N ALA A 703 -16.75 33.83 14.17
CA ALA A 703 -16.95 32.75 15.15
C ALA A 703 -17.60 31.52 14.51
N GLU A 704 -18.66 31.71 13.74
CA GLU A 704 -19.38 30.62 13.05
C GLU A 704 -18.49 29.98 11.97
N GLY A 705 -17.77 30.77 11.16
CA GLY A 705 -16.81 30.26 10.20
C GLY A 705 -15.68 29.44 10.83
N PHE A 706 -15.14 29.91 11.96
CA PHE A 706 -14.13 29.15 12.72
C PHE A 706 -14.70 27.84 13.27
N ILE A 707 -15.91 27.86 13.86
CA ILE A 707 -16.53 26.67 14.43
C ILE A 707 -16.81 25.62 13.35
N LYS A 708 -17.20 26.02 12.14
CA LYS A 708 -17.37 25.11 11.00
C LYS A 708 -16.08 24.36 10.70
N MET A 709 -14.95 25.03 10.57
CA MET A 709 -13.65 24.41 10.34
C MET A 709 -13.23 23.53 11.54
N PHE A 710 -13.38 24.04 12.75
CA PHE A 710 -13.02 23.34 13.99
C PHE A 710 -13.86 22.09 14.21
N SER A 711 -15.12 22.07 13.81
CA SER A 711 -16.02 20.95 13.94
C SER A 711 -15.60 19.74 13.12
N CYS A 712 -14.82 19.92 12.06
CA CYS A 712 -14.26 18.78 11.31
C CYS A 712 -13.27 17.98 12.16
N ILE A 713 -12.52 18.63 13.03
CA ILE A 713 -11.54 17.98 13.93
C ILE A 713 -12.21 17.57 15.24
N CYS A 714 -12.97 18.48 15.86
CA CYS A 714 -13.65 18.33 17.14
C CYS A 714 -15.17 18.40 16.96
N PRO A 715 -15.79 17.33 16.39
CA PRO A 715 -17.19 17.41 15.96
C PRO A 715 -18.18 17.59 17.10
N HIS A 716 -17.93 16.99 18.24
CA HIS A 716 -18.85 17.10 19.37
C HIS A 716 -18.86 18.51 19.98
N ALA A 717 -17.67 19.09 20.17
CA ALA A 717 -17.54 20.47 20.65
C ALA A 717 -18.10 21.45 19.62
N GLY A 718 -17.86 21.21 18.34
CA GLY A 718 -18.35 22.02 17.23
C GLY A 718 -19.89 22.06 17.19
N GLU A 719 -20.56 20.92 17.21
CA GLU A 719 -22.02 20.81 17.25
C GLU A 719 -22.63 21.51 18.48
N GLU A 720 -22.02 21.31 19.65
CA GLU A 720 -22.51 21.92 20.88
C GLU A 720 -22.40 23.44 20.85
N MET A 721 -21.29 24.01 20.38
CA MET A 721 -21.12 25.45 20.21
C MET A 721 -22.10 26.00 19.17
N TRP A 722 -22.28 25.31 18.05
CA TRP A 722 -23.22 25.65 17.00
C TRP A 722 -24.67 25.75 17.54
N SER A 723 -25.08 24.75 18.28
CA SER A 723 -26.39 24.74 18.95
C SER A 723 -26.55 25.89 19.95
N ARG A 724 -25.49 26.24 20.70
CA ARG A 724 -25.51 27.35 21.66
C ARG A 724 -25.61 28.73 20.99
N PHE A 725 -25.19 28.82 19.72
CA PHE A 725 -25.37 30.04 18.91
C PHE A 725 -26.81 30.20 18.41
N GLY A 726 -27.71 29.26 18.74
CA GLY A 726 -29.11 29.32 18.41
C GLY A 726 -29.50 28.60 17.14
N HIS A 727 -28.57 27.84 16.55
CA HIS A 727 -28.91 27.00 15.42
C HIS A 727 -29.58 25.70 15.88
N ASN A 728 -30.63 25.29 15.17
CA ASN A 728 -31.41 24.10 15.51
C ASN A 728 -30.97 22.85 14.75
N ASP A 729 -30.34 23.05 13.61
CA ASP A 729 -29.88 21.98 12.74
C ASP A 729 -28.39 21.66 12.99
N THR A 730 -27.95 20.45 12.56
CA THR A 730 -26.57 20.02 12.67
C THR A 730 -25.64 20.90 11.84
N ILE A 731 -24.44 21.15 12.34
CA ILE A 731 -23.39 21.86 11.60
C ILE A 731 -22.86 21.07 10.40
N ALA A 732 -23.10 19.76 10.32
CA ALA A 732 -22.52 18.85 9.33
C ALA A 732 -22.86 19.20 7.87
N TYR A 733 -23.99 19.87 7.63
CA TYR A 733 -24.48 20.27 6.30
C TYR A 733 -24.41 21.76 6.04
N GLU A 734 -23.75 22.51 6.91
CA GLU A 734 -23.50 23.92 6.70
C GLU A 734 -22.51 24.17 5.55
N SER A 735 -22.60 25.34 4.92
CA SER A 735 -21.65 25.69 3.87
C SER A 735 -20.25 25.97 4.44
N TRP A 736 -19.22 25.46 3.76
CA TRP A 736 -17.83 25.77 4.09
C TRP A 736 -17.56 27.28 4.08
N PRO A 737 -16.83 27.85 5.04
CA PRO A 737 -16.58 29.27 5.08
C PRO A 737 -15.76 29.74 3.88
N THR A 738 -16.07 30.93 3.38
CA THR A 738 -15.36 31.59 2.29
C THR A 738 -14.34 32.60 2.84
N TYR A 739 -13.40 33.00 2.02
CA TYR A 739 -12.41 34.02 2.37
C TYR A 739 -12.21 35.02 1.23
N ASP A 740 -11.74 36.22 1.58
CA ASP A 740 -11.36 37.25 0.63
C ASP A 740 -9.84 37.21 0.42
N GLU A 741 -9.41 36.99 -0.81
CA GLU A 741 -7.98 36.97 -1.20
C GLU A 741 -7.26 38.31 -0.93
N GLU A 742 -7.94 39.42 -1.13
CA GLU A 742 -7.35 40.73 -0.86
C GLU A 742 -7.12 40.96 0.62
N ALA A 743 -8.07 40.55 1.46
CA ALA A 743 -7.95 40.59 2.91
C ALA A 743 -6.82 39.70 3.47
N CYS A 744 -6.41 38.65 2.73
CA CYS A 744 -5.30 37.78 3.12
C CYS A 744 -3.91 38.37 2.94
N LYS A 745 -3.78 39.47 2.18
CA LYS A 745 -2.47 40.05 1.82
C LYS A 745 -1.74 40.60 3.04
N GLU A 746 -0.45 40.31 3.12
CA GLU A 746 0.42 40.89 4.12
C GLU A 746 0.71 42.35 3.74
N ASP A 747 0.43 43.29 4.64
CA ASP A 747 0.82 44.69 4.47
C ASP A 747 2.33 44.87 4.65
N THR A 748 2.94 44.00 5.42
CA THR A 748 4.37 44.00 5.70
C THR A 748 4.97 42.60 5.59
N VAL A 749 6.22 42.52 5.19
CA VAL A 749 7.01 41.29 5.15
C VAL A 749 8.30 41.46 5.96
N GLU A 750 8.64 40.45 6.76
CA GLU A 750 9.96 40.40 7.39
C GLU A 750 11.01 39.86 6.41
N ILE A 751 12.06 40.65 6.20
CA ILE A 751 13.18 40.25 5.34
C ILE A 751 14.49 40.22 6.12
N GLY A 752 15.34 39.25 5.77
CA GLY A 752 16.68 39.15 6.34
C GLY A 752 17.60 40.25 5.82
N VAL A 753 18.42 40.82 6.72
CA VAL A 753 19.50 41.75 6.37
C VAL A 753 20.84 41.06 6.53
N GLN A 754 21.53 40.89 5.43
CA GLN A 754 22.88 40.33 5.40
C GLN A 754 23.96 41.42 5.37
N VAL A 755 25.07 41.12 6.01
CA VAL A 755 26.33 41.83 5.82
C VAL A 755 27.35 40.83 5.31
N ASN A 756 27.90 41.11 4.13
CA ASN A 756 28.83 40.20 3.43
C ASN A 756 28.31 38.74 3.33
N GLY A 757 27.00 38.58 2.96
CA GLY A 757 26.37 37.30 2.77
C GLY A 757 25.93 36.54 4.03
N LYS A 758 26.15 37.08 5.23
CA LYS A 758 25.71 36.50 6.50
C LYS A 758 24.57 37.30 7.09
N VAL A 759 23.45 36.67 7.44
CA VAL A 759 22.34 37.36 8.11
C VAL A 759 22.79 37.94 9.44
N LYS A 760 22.56 39.22 9.61
CA LYS A 760 22.93 40.00 10.79
C LYS A 760 21.76 40.72 11.46
N GLY A 761 20.62 40.79 10.80
CA GLY A 761 19.40 41.36 11.33
C GLY A 761 18.18 41.02 10.48
N THR A 762 17.02 41.43 10.94
CA THR A 762 15.73 41.36 10.21
C THR A 762 15.06 42.72 10.27
N ILE A 763 14.33 43.08 9.23
CA ILE A 763 13.50 44.29 9.19
C ILE A 763 12.12 43.94 8.65
N SER A 764 11.10 44.63 9.16
CA SER A 764 9.76 44.63 8.61
C SER A 764 9.62 45.79 7.62
N ILE A 765 9.17 45.45 6.41
CA ILE A 765 8.95 46.42 5.33
C ILE A 765 7.54 46.29 4.79
N ALA A 766 6.94 47.36 4.28
CA ALA A 766 5.71 47.22 3.49
C ALA A 766 5.99 46.46 2.20
N VAL A 767 5.01 45.66 1.70
CA VAL A 767 5.18 44.82 0.49
C VAL A 767 5.54 45.69 -0.72
N ASP A 768 5.02 46.91 -0.77
CA ASP A 768 5.21 47.88 -1.85
C ASP A 768 6.23 49.02 -1.45
N GLU A 769 6.98 48.81 -0.37
CA GLU A 769 7.91 49.81 0.12
C GLU A 769 9.03 50.11 -0.87
N ALA A 770 9.27 51.39 -1.10
CA ALA A 770 10.31 51.85 -2.03
C ALA A 770 11.69 51.30 -1.63
N LYS A 771 12.47 50.88 -2.59
CA LYS A 771 13.79 50.27 -2.42
C LYS A 771 14.71 51.12 -1.53
N GLU A 772 14.69 52.39 -1.69
CA GLU A 772 15.50 53.37 -0.97
C GLU A 772 15.19 53.34 0.54
N SER A 773 13.88 53.29 0.88
CA SER A 773 13.43 53.22 2.28
C SER A 773 13.81 51.84 2.89
N VAL A 774 13.68 50.76 2.16
CA VAL A 774 14.08 49.40 2.59
C VAL A 774 15.57 49.35 2.88
N LEU A 775 16.40 49.92 2.02
CA LEU A 775 17.85 49.95 2.20
C LEU A 775 18.26 50.81 3.42
N GLU A 776 17.57 51.91 3.68
CA GLU A 776 17.80 52.74 4.83
C GLU A 776 17.45 52.04 6.15
N LYS A 777 16.29 51.38 6.20
CA LYS A 777 15.89 50.52 7.32
C LYS A 777 16.89 49.40 7.56
N ALA A 778 17.34 48.74 6.48
CA ALA A 778 18.30 47.65 6.56
C ALA A 778 19.64 48.08 7.10
N LYS A 779 20.17 49.22 6.64
CA LYS A 779 21.41 49.81 7.18
C LYS A 779 21.31 50.11 8.66
N LYS A 780 20.22 50.74 9.09
CA LYS A 780 19.96 51.06 10.50
C LYS A 780 19.89 49.81 11.38
N ALA A 781 19.26 48.75 10.90
CA ALA A 781 19.10 47.51 11.65
C ALA A 781 20.42 46.76 11.89
N VAL A 782 21.42 46.99 11.06
CA VAL A 782 22.75 46.35 11.17
C VAL A 782 23.90 47.33 11.30
N GLU A 783 23.64 48.59 11.67
CA GLU A 783 24.59 49.66 11.73
C GLU A 783 25.87 49.32 12.53
N GLY A 784 25.71 48.73 13.72
CA GLY A 784 26.83 48.26 14.56
C GLY A 784 27.51 46.98 14.10
N LYS A 785 27.08 46.40 12.99
CA LYS A 785 27.58 45.11 12.45
C LYS A 785 28.25 45.24 11.07
N ILE A 786 28.27 46.50 10.55
CA ILE A 786 28.96 46.86 9.32
C ILE A 786 30.39 47.28 9.68
N THR A 787 31.38 46.54 9.22
CA THR A 787 32.79 46.87 9.38
C THR A 787 33.34 47.32 8.04
N GLY A 788 33.84 48.57 7.95
CA GLY A 788 34.38 49.16 6.71
C GLY A 788 33.35 50.00 5.92
N ASN A 789 33.73 50.37 4.71
CA ASN A 789 32.89 51.19 3.82
C ASN A 789 31.93 50.29 3.00
N ILE A 790 30.66 50.70 2.87
CA ILE A 790 29.68 50.03 2.04
C ILE A 790 30.08 50.22 0.57
N ILE A 791 30.30 49.08 -0.12
CA ILE A 791 30.67 49.05 -1.54
C ILE A 791 29.45 48.80 -2.43
N LYS A 792 28.51 47.97 -1.96
CA LYS A 792 27.35 47.60 -2.73
C LYS A 792 26.18 47.24 -1.83
N GLU A 793 25.00 47.68 -2.22
CA GLU A 793 23.72 47.30 -1.60
C GLU A 793 22.86 46.51 -2.60
N ILE A 794 22.45 45.33 -2.21
CA ILE A 794 21.65 44.43 -3.05
C ILE A 794 20.33 44.20 -2.33
N TYR A 795 19.24 44.60 -2.95
CA TYR A 795 17.89 44.30 -2.46
C TYR A 795 17.18 43.37 -3.43
N VAL A 796 16.72 42.24 -2.94
CA VAL A 796 15.80 41.32 -3.65
C VAL A 796 14.41 41.59 -3.06
N PRO A 797 13.46 42.15 -3.82
CA PRO A 797 12.17 42.56 -3.32
C PRO A 797 11.46 41.47 -2.54
N GLY A 798 10.98 41.78 -1.33
CA GLY A 798 10.26 40.86 -0.46
C GLY A 798 11.06 39.69 0.11
N LYS A 799 12.39 39.61 -0.15
CA LYS A 799 13.18 38.45 0.27
C LYS A 799 14.34 38.79 1.18
N ILE A 800 15.23 39.68 0.74
CA ILE A 800 16.48 39.89 1.46
C ILE A 800 17.17 41.20 1.05
N VAL A 801 17.90 41.82 1.98
CA VAL A 801 18.88 42.86 1.70
C VAL A 801 20.28 42.33 2.03
N ASN A 802 21.23 42.50 1.12
CA ASN A 802 22.65 42.23 1.40
C ASN A 802 23.50 43.47 1.24
N ILE A 803 24.15 43.85 2.32
CA ILE A 803 25.08 44.99 2.38
C ILE A 803 26.50 44.44 2.28
N VAL A 804 27.19 44.82 1.21
CA VAL A 804 28.58 44.45 1.01
C VAL A 804 29.45 45.56 1.46
N ALA A 805 30.27 45.31 2.47
CA ALA A 805 31.21 46.28 3.06
C ALA A 805 32.64 45.73 3.08
N LYS A 806 33.63 46.61 2.84
CA LYS A 806 35.03 46.21 2.83
C LYS A 806 35.89 47.29 3.50
#